data_ce8a21071df5ec516385a0cdf53633ed
#
_entry.id   ce8a21071df5ec516385a0cdf53633ed
#
_cell.length_a   1.000
_cell.length_b   1.000
_cell.length_c   1.000
_cell.angle_alpha   90.00
_cell.angle_beta   90.00
_cell.angle_gamma   90.00
#
_symmetry.space_group_name_H-M   'P 1'
#
loop_
_entity.id
_entity.type
_entity.pdbx_description
1 polymer ?
#
loop_
_entity_poly.entity_id
_entity_poly.type
_entity_poly.pdbx_seq_one_letter_code
_entity_poly.pdbx_strand_id
1 'polypeptide(L)'
;IYFQTLCFDILNTYICGSQSNYQNTVMQTNNFKSLSMGVLCALSLAGCMEKDLYQAPEEKTADEYFGFTTSSSCTVDLNYGLNYQVVFELYAENPLSEDKDGNIIKTKEEPVYRGATDKKGIFNDFISIPSYLTELYLYSDYLGTVSPIQLQITNGKVSFDQKAFIQSKRNAKGTSRGVTNSGYKYPEGFQVLGEWNEIGCPTYLSSTPTEIDGQLMYNIREVFIKPGGSAAMEDYYPEYIDENVNIEINVKKPTEIGLVMLSSTGTKQNTVGYFTYPTDQKPTDISQVTPIIAYPRISTAVCNSSSTAGSMYTGDRVELKYWDGTKFVNEFPAGVSIAWFLIESSYNQGTKEIMNNKRTFYSIRDLNKSKEHRTIALKNKSGEVVAFGMEDATNFEPTGDNTRKGNFGDAVFYLDFSDGSAIETGGVEELPDKSINDKEIYNSFKGVLSFEDFWPSKGDYDMNDMIVEYKREIYKSVLTSKVVKVIDTFVPKHDGANWQNGFGYQLTGIANSDIKKITVESGGIVSQFMEGQDREPGQNYPTIILFDNQKAAINKTFTVTIDVAQERFTETAFTPFFNNKFWEQTYSKFNMNPFIIISANTGRDKEAHIVKFPPTSKMNFSYFGTGSDVSRPDEGLYYVNNENMPTGLQISGISVGTKRGTDFLVPVETTSILEAYPKFGDWASSFGASNPYWWKDPDNSKVITQ
;
A
#
# COMPACT_ATOMS: atom_id res chain seq x y z
N ILE A 1 2.40 40.92 14.24
CA ILE A 1 1.45 41.75 13.45
C ILE A 1 2.16 42.60 12.38
N TYR A 2 3.47 42.82 12.46
CA TYR A 2 4.22 43.65 11.50
C TYR A 2 4.96 42.90 10.40
N PHE A 3 4.79 41.58 10.31
CA PHE A 3 5.43 40.75 9.28
C PHE A 3 4.46 40.17 8.22
N GLN A 4 3.16 40.40 8.36
CA GLN A 4 2.17 39.92 7.38
C GLN A 4 1.73 40.95 6.33
N THR A 5 2.14 42.18 6.44
CA THR A 5 1.72 43.24 5.50
C THR A 5 2.72 43.46 4.35
N LEU A 6 3.91 42.90 4.42
CA LEU A 6 4.92 43.06 3.37
C LEU A 6 4.91 42.00 2.27
N CYS A 7 4.18 40.91 2.46
CA CYS A 7 4.05 39.83 1.44
C CYS A 7 2.86 40.03 0.49
N PHE A 8 1.91 40.90 0.81
CA PHE A 8 0.73 41.13 -0.05
C PHE A 8 0.95 42.18 -1.12
N ASP A 9 1.87 43.12 -0.92
CA ASP A 9 2.14 44.20 -1.91
C ASP A 9 3.10 43.74 -3.03
N ILE A 10 3.83 42.65 -2.89
CA ILE A 10 4.71 42.14 -3.95
C ILE A 10 3.95 41.24 -4.95
N LEU A 11 2.84 40.62 -4.53
CA LEU A 11 2.05 39.77 -5.43
C LEU A 11 1.09 40.55 -6.34
N ASN A 12 0.70 41.76 -5.94
CA ASN A 12 -0.21 42.62 -6.76
C ASN A 12 0.49 43.43 -7.83
N THR A 13 1.82 43.54 -7.82
CA THR A 13 2.57 44.29 -8.83
C THR A 13 2.98 43.42 -10.03
N TYR A 14 2.87 42.07 -9.91
CA TYR A 14 3.24 41.14 -10.99
C TYR A 14 2.04 40.66 -11.83
N ILE A 15 0.80 40.94 -11.44
CA ILE A 15 -0.40 40.46 -12.15
C ILE A 15 -1.03 41.52 -13.03
N CYS A 16 -0.58 42.79 -12.96
CA CYS A 16 -1.16 43.89 -13.72
C CYS A 16 -0.32 44.38 -14.93
N GLY A 17 0.67 43.61 -15.40
CA GLY A 17 1.63 44.03 -16.41
C GLY A 17 1.55 43.37 -17.80
N SER A 18 0.52 42.60 -18.12
CA SER A 18 0.45 41.93 -19.43
C SER A 18 -0.96 41.78 -19.99
N GLN A 19 -1.69 42.89 -20.10
CA GLN A 19 -2.86 42.98 -21.00
C GLN A 19 -2.94 44.35 -21.65
N SER A 20 -2.26 44.49 -22.75
CA SER A 20 -2.70 45.43 -23.80
C SER A 20 -1.97 45.13 -25.10
N ASN A 21 -2.73 45.07 -26.15
CA ASN A 21 -2.43 45.07 -27.57
C ASN A 21 -2.55 43.78 -28.33
N TYR A 22 -3.78 43.40 -28.60
CA TYR A 22 -4.20 42.89 -29.88
C TYR A 22 -5.58 43.47 -30.21
N GLN A 23 -5.60 44.58 -30.96
CA GLN A 23 -6.77 45.00 -31.74
C GLN A 23 -6.41 45.09 -33.20
N ASN A 24 -7.10 44.26 -33.96
CA ASN A 24 -7.62 44.44 -35.32
C ASN A 24 -6.98 45.43 -36.25
N THR A 25 -6.47 44.95 -37.38
CA THR A 25 -6.69 45.66 -38.63
C THR A 25 -6.98 44.62 -39.74
N VAL A 26 -8.26 44.51 -40.07
CA VAL A 26 -8.76 44.06 -41.37
C VAL A 26 -8.78 45.28 -42.26
N MET A 27 -8.14 45.26 -43.44
CA MET A 27 -8.57 45.94 -44.65
C MET A 27 -7.75 45.50 -45.88
N GLN A 28 -8.43 44.82 -46.73
CA GLN A 28 -8.80 45.19 -48.10
C GLN A 28 -7.71 45.12 -49.16
N THR A 29 -8.00 44.25 -50.06
CA THR A 29 -7.61 44.16 -51.47
C THR A 29 -7.71 45.46 -52.22
N ASN A 30 -6.69 45.79 -53.03
CA ASN A 30 -7.00 46.23 -54.42
C ASN A 30 -5.73 46.23 -55.29
N ASN A 31 -5.95 45.63 -56.44
CA ASN A 31 -5.29 45.73 -57.75
C ASN A 31 -4.35 46.88 -57.99
N PHE A 32 -3.20 46.59 -58.62
CA PHE A 32 -2.82 47.28 -59.86
C PHE A 32 -1.96 46.35 -60.77
N LYS A 33 -2.35 46.31 -62.00
CA LYS A 33 -1.73 45.67 -63.15
C LYS A 33 -0.63 46.52 -63.75
N SER A 34 0.24 45.82 -64.48
CA SER A 34 1.02 46.23 -65.65
C SER A 34 2.38 46.87 -65.36
N LEU A 35 3.40 46.49 -66.02
CA LEU A 35 3.85 46.50 -67.38
C LEU A 35 5.28 45.94 -67.44
N SER A 36 5.49 44.89 -68.11
CA SER A 36 6.21 44.70 -69.38
C SER A 36 7.74 44.89 -69.36
N MET A 37 8.38 43.81 -69.71
CA MET A 37 9.17 43.58 -70.91
C MET A 37 10.62 44.09 -70.90
N GLY A 38 11.49 43.11 -71.13
CA GLY A 38 12.81 43.22 -71.74
C GLY A 38 13.96 42.88 -70.80
N VAL A 39 14.69 41.88 -71.00
CA VAL A 39 15.67 41.59 -72.02
C VAL A 39 16.18 40.16 -71.85
N LEU A 40 16.23 39.49 -72.98
CA LEU A 40 16.85 38.15 -73.16
C LEU A 40 18.36 38.27 -73.15
N CYS A 41 19.01 37.13 -72.86
CA CYS A 41 20.40 36.71 -73.07
C CYS A 41 21.49 37.11 -72.07
N ALA A 42 21.78 36.08 -71.29
CA ALA A 42 23.17 35.60 -71.22
C ALA A 42 23.18 34.15 -70.71
N LEU A 43 23.23 33.21 -71.61
CA LEU A 43 23.67 31.88 -71.37
C LEU A 43 25.16 31.93 -71.02
N SER A 44 25.52 31.54 -69.80
CA SER A 44 26.89 31.01 -69.53
C SER A 44 26.78 30.10 -68.31
N LEU A 45 26.92 28.83 -68.54
CA LEU A 45 27.62 27.83 -67.74
C LEU A 45 27.88 28.24 -66.26
N ALA A 46 26.95 27.90 -65.38
CA ALA A 46 27.28 27.66 -63.99
C ALA A 46 26.85 26.21 -63.74
N GLY A 47 27.87 25.34 -63.56
CA GLY A 47 27.65 23.96 -63.20
C GLY A 47 26.75 23.79 -62.00
N CYS A 48 25.90 22.81 -62.08
CA CYS A 48 25.19 22.27 -60.93
C CYS A 48 26.19 21.86 -59.85
N MET A 49 26.45 22.79 -58.92
CA MET A 49 26.72 22.40 -57.57
C MET A 49 25.36 22.12 -56.96
N GLU A 50 24.91 20.88 -57.01
CA GLU A 50 24.03 20.37 -55.94
C GLU A 50 24.75 20.67 -54.64
N LYS A 51 24.33 21.71 -53.95
CA LYS A 51 24.53 21.78 -52.50
C LYS A 51 23.75 20.58 -51.99
N ASP A 52 24.45 19.48 -51.71
CA ASP A 52 24.01 18.56 -50.67
C ASP A 52 23.81 19.42 -49.45
N LEU A 53 22.58 19.84 -49.25
CA LEU A 53 22.10 20.31 -47.96
C LEU A 53 22.08 19.05 -47.09
N TYR A 54 23.25 18.67 -46.58
CA TYR A 54 23.32 17.80 -45.43
C TYR A 54 22.56 18.52 -44.30
N GLN A 55 21.25 18.24 -44.20
CA GLN A 55 20.55 18.51 -42.99
C GLN A 55 21.13 17.53 -41.98
N ALA A 56 21.94 18.05 -41.08
CA ALA A 56 22.30 17.28 -39.90
C ALA A 56 20.99 16.72 -39.30
N PRO A 57 20.92 15.44 -38.99
CA PRO A 57 19.76 14.89 -38.32
C PRO A 57 19.41 15.81 -37.15
N GLU A 58 18.14 16.21 -37.02
CA GLU A 58 17.71 17.00 -35.86
C GLU A 58 18.14 16.25 -34.61
N GLU A 59 18.94 16.91 -33.76
CA GLU A 59 19.39 16.32 -32.50
C GLU A 59 18.17 16.10 -31.61
N LYS A 60 17.94 14.85 -31.21
CA LYS A 60 16.83 14.50 -30.32
C LYS A 60 17.06 15.17 -28.96
N THR A 61 15.97 15.69 -28.39
CA THR A 61 15.96 16.21 -27.02
C THR A 61 16.01 15.07 -25.99
N ALA A 62 16.34 15.38 -24.74
CA ALA A 62 16.41 14.36 -23.69
C ALA A 62 15.09 13.58 -23.50
N ASP A 63 13.95 14.23 -23.77
CA ASP A 63 12.63 13.59 -23.64
C ASP A 63 12.32 12.58 -24.77
N GLU A 64 13.05 12.64 -25.88
CA GLU A 64 12.89 11.71 -27.00
C GLU A 64 13.68 10.41 -26.87
N TYR A 65 14.44 10.25 -25.79
CA TYR A 65 15.09 8.99 -25.43
C TYR A 65 14.32 8.28 -24.32
N PHE A 66 14.15 6.97 -24.44
CA PHE A 66 13.49 6.17 -23.43
C PHE A 66 14.44 5.77 -22.30
N GLY A 67 13.97 5.70 -21.07
CA GLY A 67 14.80 5.44 -19.89
C GLY A 67 14.97 3.97 -19.54
N PHE A 68 14.32 3.05 -20.24
CA PHE A 68 14.40 1.59 -20.06
C PHE A 68 14.19 1.12 -18.62
N THR A 69 13.26 1.72 -17.91
CA THR A 69 12.84 1.30 -16.58
C THR A 69 11.33 0.96 -16.61
N THR A 70 10.93 -0.03 -15.81
CA THR A 70 9.53 -0.45 -15.69
C THR A 70 8.89 0.02 -14.40
N SER A 71 9.43 1.05 -13.78
CA SER A 71 8.85 1.71 -12.60
C SER A 71 8.19 3.02 -12.99
N SER A 72 7.10 3.36 -12.32
CA SER A 72 6.40 4.64 -12.49
C SER A 72 6.00 5.23 -11.14
N SER A 73 5.81 6.55 -11.11
CA SER A 73 5.25 7.22 -9.92
C SER A 73 3.73 7.15 -9.92
N CYS A 74 3.15 6.97 -8.75
CA CYS A 74 1.72 7.02 -8.51
C CYS A 74 1.42 7.95 -7.34
N THR A 75 0.52 8.90 -7.51
CA THR A 75 0.00 9.71 -6.41
C THR A 75 -1.01 8.88 -5.61
N VAL A 76 -0.83 8.79 -4.31
CA VAL A 76 -1.76 8.12 -3.40
C VAL A 76 -2.38 9.15 -2.48
N ASP A 77 -3.70 9.26 -2.52
CA ASP A 77 -4.49 10.26 -1.81
C ASP A 77 -5.58 9.54 -1.01
N LEU A 78 -5.32 9.31 0.28
CA LEU A 78 -6.19 8.57 1.17
C LEU A 78 -6.71 9.45 2.30
N ASN A 79 -8.00 9.33 2.58
CA ASN A 79 -8.65 9.94 3.72
C ASN A 79 -9.55 8.92 4.41
N TYR A 80 -9.10 8.37 5.53
CA TYR A 80 -9.92 7.47 6.35
C TYR A 80 -10.92 8.22 7.23
N GLY A 81 -10.72 9.54 7.44
CA GLY A 81 -11.58 10.34 8.31
C GLY A 81 -11.53 9.91 9.78
N LEU A 82 -10.44 9.29 10.20
CA LEU A 82 -10.19 8.80 11.55
C LEU A 82 -9.29 9.79 12.29
N ASN A 83 -9.50 9.94 13.61
CA ASN A 83 -8.68 10.84 14.44
C ASN A 83 -7.43 10.16 15.00
N TYR A 84 -6.86 9.21 14.27
CA TYR A 84 -5.63 8.51 14.65
C TYR A 84 -4.86 7.99 13.44
N GLN A 85 -3.58 7.71 13.67
CA GLN A 85 -2.67 7.19 12.65
C GLN A 85 -2.98 5.73 12.31
N VAL A 86 -3.07 5.44 11.03
CA VAL A 86 -3.37 4.11 10.49
C VAL A 86 -2.21 3.65 9.62
N VAL A 87 -1.74 2.44 9.83
CA VAL A 87 -0.86 1.77 8.87
C VAL A 87 -1.72 1.09 7.80
N PHE A 88 -1.37 1.28 6.55
CA PHE A 88 -2.03 0.69 5.41
C PHE A 88 -1.03 0.03 4.45
N GLU A 89 -1.54 -0.86 3.63
CA GLU A 89 -0.79 -1.59 2.62
C GLU A 89 -1.51 -1.49 1.27
N LEU A 90 -0.75 -1.39 0.20
CA LEU A 90 -1.25 -1.44 -1.18
C LEU A 90 -0.72 -2.72 -1.84
N TYR A 91 -1.61 -3.49 -2.43
CA TYR A 91 -1.29 -4.75 -3.11
C TYR A 91 -1.64 -4.68 -4.59
N ALA A 92 -0.91 -5.43 -5.42
CA ALA A 92 -1.23 -5.59 -6.84
C ALA A 92 -2.44 -6.50 -7.08
N GLU A 93 -2.76 -7.35 -6.11
CA GLU A 93 -3.89 -8.28 -6.12
C GLU A 93 -4.58 -8.24 -4.76
N ASN A 94 -5.83 -8.73 -4.68
CA ASN A 94 -6.51 -8.83 -3.39
C ASN A 94 -5.70 -9.64 -2.38
N PRO A 95 -5.32 -9.07 -1.22
CA PRO A 95 -4.52 -9.77 -0.23
C PRO A 95 -5.30 -10.82 0.57
N LEU A 96 -6.64 -10.78 0.53
CA LEU A 96 -7.50 -11.69 1.27
C LEU A 96 -8.09 -12.77 0.37
N SER A 97 -8.27 -13.94 0.93
CA SER A 97 -9.05 -15.03 0.34
C SER A 97 -9.86 -15.74 1.41
N GLU A 98 -10.90 -16.45 0.99
CA GLU A 98 -11.68 -17.33 1.85
C GLU A 98 -11.05 -18.72 1.88
N ASP A 99 -10.83 -19.28 3.06
CA ASP A 99 -10.38 -20.66 3.22
C ASP A 99 -11.54 -21.65 3.04
N LYS A 100 -11.22 -22.96 3.05
CA LYS A 100 -12.21 -24.03 2.89
C LYS A 100 -13.28 -24.07 4.01
N ASP A 101 -13.03 -23.43 5.13
CA ASP A 101 -13.91 -23.37 6.29
C ASP A 101 -14.71 -22.06 6.34
N GLY A 102 -14.56 -21.18 5.31
CA GLY A 102 -15.25 -19.90 5.20
C GLY A 102 -14.62 -18.77 5.99
N ASN A 103 -13.38 -18.94 6.49
CA ASN A 103 -12.68 -17.86 7.17
C ASN A 103 -11.94 -17.00 6.17
N ILE A 104 -11.90 -15.71 6.43
CA ILE A 104 -11.10 -14.79 5.66
C ILE A 104 -9.67 -14.79 6.18
N ILE A 105 -8.74 -15.13 5.30
CA ILE A 105 -7.32 -15.19 5.61
C ILE A 105 -6.52 -14.29 4.67
N LYS A 106 -5.47 -13.69 5.20
CA LYS A 106 -4.49 -12.94 4.40
C LYS A 106 -3.52 -13.93 3.75
N THR A 107 -3.51 -13.95 2.43
CA THR A 107 -2.69 -14.89 1.63
C THR A 107 -1.53 -14.22 0.91
N LYS A 108 -1.47 -12.89 0.90
CA LYS A 108 -0.37 -12.12 0.29
C LYS A 108 0.42 -11.41 1.37
N GLU A 109 1.70 -11.75 1.48
CA GLU A 109 2.59 -11.21 2.51
C GLU A 109 3.33 -9.95 2.08
N GLU A 110 3.64 -9.82 0.77
CA GLU A 110 4.41 -8.70 0.24
C GLU A 110 3.50 -7.69 -0.48
N PRO A 111 3.22 -6.53 0.13
CA PRO A 111 2.55 -5.43 -0.56
C PRO A 111 3.50 -4.72 -1.52
N VAL A 112 2.91 -4.01 -2.48
CA VAL A 112 3.63 -3.06 -3.34
C VAL A 112 4.13 -1.86 -2.54
N TYR A 113 3.35 -1.45 -1.51
CA TYR A 113 3.68 -0.31 -0.66
C TYR A 113 3.06 -0.44 0.74
N ARG A 114 3.80 -0.03 1.77
CA ARG A 114 3.31 0.19 3.14
C ARG A 114 3.47 1.64 3.53
N GLY A 115 2.42 2.24 4.06
CA GLY A 115 2.43 3.61 4.54
C GLY A 115 1.73 3.76 5.88
N ALA A 116 1.94 4.91 6.50
CA ALA A 116 1.18 5.34 7.65
C ALA A 116 0.55 6.70 7.35
N THR A 117 -0.71 6.87 7.72
CA THR A 117 -1.39 8.17 7.65
C THR A 117 -0.82 9.13 8.70
N ASP A 118 -1.20 10.37 8.62
CA ASP A 118 -1.04 11.31 9.73
C ASP A 118 -2.04 11.00 10.88
N LYS A 119 -1.99 11.80 11.95
CA LYS A 119 -2.90 11.68 13.10
C LYS A 119 -4.37 12.02 12.79
N LYS A 120 -4.69 12.45 11.57
CA LYS A 120 -6.06 12.70 11.10
C LYS A 120 -6.54 11.61 10.15
N GLY A 121 -5.77 10.52 9.99
CA GLY A 121 -6.10 9.46 9.06
C GLY A 121 -5.90 9.82 7.59
N ILE A 122 -5.05 10.82 7.28
CA ILE A 122 -4.80 11.31 5.93
C ILE A 122 -3.40 10.88 5.47
N PHE A 123 -3.33 10.41 4.23
CA PHE A 123 -2.06 10.18 3.51
C PHE A 123 -2.16 10.80 2.13
N ASN A 124 -1.19 11.64 1.78
CA ASN A 124 -1.06 12.20 0.44
C ASN A 124 0.43 12.26 0.11
N ASP A 125 0.89 11.39 -0.78
CA ASP A 125 2.28 11.34 -1.21
C ASP A 125 2.40 10.59 -2.53
N PHE A 126 3.60 10.58 -3.09
CA PHE A 126 3.96 9.83 -4.29
C PHE A 126 4.66 8.53 -3.90
N ILE A 127 4.31 7.45 -4.57
CA ILE A 127 4.96 6.15 -4.41
C ILE A 127 5.49 5.65 -5.75
N SER A 128 6.50 4.78 -5.71
CA SER A 128 6.96 4.05 -6.89
C SER A 128 6.27 2.70 -6.98
N ILE A 129 5.73 2.41 -8.15
CA ILE A 129 5.07 1.14 -8.45
C ILE A 129 5.58 0.60 -9.79
N PRO A 130 5.46 -0.71 -10.06
CA PRO A 130 5.64 -1.24 -11.41
C PRO A 130 4.68 -0.54 -12.39
N SER A 131 5.22 -0.08 -13.52
CA SER A 131 4.48 0.73 -14.51
C SER A 131 3.34 0.00 -15.21
N TYR A 132 3.32 -1.32 -15.10
CA TYR A 132 2.28 -2.17 -15.69
C TYR A 132 1.01 -2.29 -14.82
N LEU A 133 1.03 -1.81 -13.59
CA LEU A 133 -0.14 -1.89 -12.71
C LEU A 133 -1.19 -0.87 -13.13
N THR A 134 -2.43 -1.34 -13.24
CA THR A 134 -3.61 -0.53 -13.57
C THR A 134 -4.54 -0.33 -12.38
N GLU A 135 -4.36 -1.14 -11.34
CA GLU A 135 -5.15 -1.09 -10.12
C GLU A 135 -4.32 -1.49 -8.91
N LEU A 136 -4.78 -1.09 -7.73
CA LEU A 136 -4.21 -1.44 -6.43
C LEU A 136 -5.33 -1.83 -5.47
N TYR A 137 -5.01 -2.70 -4.52
CA TYR A 137 -5.89 -3.07 -3.42
C TYR A 137 -5.38 -2.43 -2.12
N LEU A 138 -6.16 -1.49 -1.60
CA LEU A 138 -5.89 -0.85 -0.32
C LEU A 138 -6.34 -1.77 0.81
N TYR A 139 -5.43 -2.12 1.70
CA TYR A 139 -5.68 -2.97 2.85
C TYR A 139 -5.18 -2.30 4.13
N SER A 140 -5.92 -2.48 5.20
CA SER A 140 -5.49 -2.15 6.57
C SER A 140 -6.21 -3.08 7.55
N ASP A 141 -5.51 -3.54 8.55
CA ASP A 141 -6.05 -4.31 9.67
C ASP A 141 -6.37 -3.42 10.89
N TYR A 142 -6.32 -2.09 10.70
CA TYR A 142 -6.67 -1.13 11.74
C TYR A 142 -8.18 -1.01 11.88
N LEU A 143 -8.65 -0.99 13.12
CA LEU A 143 -10.06 -0.77 13.41
C LEU A 143 -10.50 0.58 12.83
N GLY A 144 -11.73 0.63 12.33
CA GLY A 144 -12.27 1.83 11.70
C GLY A 144 -11.97 1.96 10.21
N THR A 145 -11.09 1.15 9.66
CA THR A 145 -10.82 1.16 8.22
C THR A 145 -11.74 0.23 7.45
N VAL A 146 -12.22 0.66 6.30
CA VAL A 146 -12.90 -0.22 5.33
C VAL A 146 -11.82 -0.86 4.46
N SER A 147 -11.75 -2.19 4.47
CA SER A 147 -10.65 -2.94 3.86
C SER A 147 -11.09 -4.37 3.47
N PRO A 148 -10.60 -4.95 2.35
CA PRO A 148 -9.81 -4.31 1.30
C PRO A 148 -10.65 -3.45 0.34
N ILE A 149 -10.03 -2.46 -0.31
CA ILE A 149 -10.66 -1.63 -1.33
C ILE A 149 -9.87 -1.69 -2.63
N GLN A 150 -10.53 -2.05 -3.72
CA GLN A 150 -9.95 -1.98 -5.07
C GLN A 150 -9.95 -0.54 -5.57
N LEU A 151 -8.79 -0.03 -5.95
CA LEU A 151 -8.56 1.32 -6.45
C LEU A 151 -8.02 1.27 -7.87
N GLN A 152 -8.68 1.94 -8.81
CA GLN A 152 -8.18 2.07 -10.17
C GLN A 152 -7.14 3.17 -10.25
N ILE A 153 -6.02 2.91 -10.93
CA ILE A 153 -5.01 3.92 -11.23
C ILE A 153 -5.48 4.72 -12.43
N THR A 154 -5.78 6.00 -12.21
CA THR A 154 -6.22 6.91 -13.26
C THR A 154 -5.27 8.09 -13.34
N ASN A 155 -4.65 8.29 -14.51
CA ASN A 155 -3.66 9.35 -14.73
C ASN A 155 -2.53 9.36 -13.68
N GLY A 156 -2.02 8.17 -13.31
CA GLY A 156 -0.97 8.04 -12.31
C GLY A 156 -1.41 8.36 -10.87
N LYS A 157 -2.71 8.29 -10.58
CA LYS A 157 -3.26 8.58 -9.25
C LYS A 157 -4.25 7.53 -8.80
N VAL A 158 -4.24 7.20 -7.50
CA VAL A 158 -5.31 6.53 -6.77
C VAL A 158 -5.83 7.45 -5.67
N SER A 159 -7.13 7.39 -5.41
CA SER A 159 -7.78 8.20 -4.36
C SER A 159 -8.83 7.38 -3.63
N PHE A 160 -8.90 7.56 -2.32
CA PHE A 160 -9.92 6.94 -1.48
C PHE A 160 -10.35 7.90 -0.37
N ASP A 161 -11.64 8.18 -0.28
CA ASP A 161 -12.27 8.86 0.85
C ASP A 161 -13.27 7.90 1.48
N GLN A 162 -12.97 7.43 2.67
CA GLN A 162 -13.74 6.40 3.36
C GLN A 162 -15.16 6.88 3.68
N LYS A 163 -15.30 8.13 4.11
CA LYS A 163 -16.60 8.71 4.48
C LYS A 163 -17.54 8.80 3.26
N ALA A 164 -17.01 9.27 2.14
CA ALA A 164 -17.72 9.30 0.87
C ALA A 164 -18.06 7.88 0.38
N PHE A 165 -17.13 6.93 0.52
CA PHE A 165 -17.36 5.54 0.16
C PHE A 165 -18.52 4.92 0.97
N ILE A 166 -18.49 5.04 2.30
CA ILE A 166 -19.54 4.54 3.19
C ILE A 166 -20.90 5.16 2.82
N GLN A 167 -20.93 6.47 2.61
CA GLN A 167 -22.14 7.18 2.23
C GLN A 167 -22.69 6.69 0.88
N SER A 168 -21.81 6.46 -0.10
CA SER A 168 -22.21 5.92 -1.41
C SER A 168 -22.83 4.53 -1.30
N LYS A 169 -22.26 3.65 -0.47
CA LYS A 169 -22.79 2.29 -0.24
C LYS A 169 -24.14 2.32 0.49
N ARG A 170 -24.32 3.19 1.46
CA ARG A 170 -25.58 3.39 2.16
C ARG A 170 -26.66 3.93 1.21
N ASN A 171 -26.33 4.89 0.35
CA ASN A 171 -27.27 5.47 -0.62
C ASN A 171 -27.65 4.47 -1.73
N ALA A 172 -26.67 3.72 -2.27
CA ALA A 172 -26.91 2.78 -3.36
C ALA A 172 -27.82 1.60 -2.96
N LYS A 173 -27.86 1.23 -1.67
CA LYS A 173 -28.67 0.13 -1.17
C LYS A 173 -30.05 0.57 -0.65
N GLY A 174 -30.49 1.78 -1.03
CA GLY A 174 -31.84 2.27 -0.73
C GLY A 174 -32.10 2.33 0.77
N THR A 175 -31.57 3.34 1.42
CA THR A 175 -32.17 3.82 2.68
C THR A 175 -33.50 4.45 2.35
N SER A 176 -34.48 3.65 1.97
CA SER A 176 -35.86 4.13 1.93
C SER A 176 -36.29 4.39 3.37
N ARG A 177 -36.09 5.62 3.82
CA ARG A 177 -36.89 6.18 4.92
C ARG A 177 -38.36 6.01 4.50
N GLY A 178 -39.00 5.00 5.06
CA GLY A 178 -40.46 4.91 4.92
C GLY A 178 -41.04 3.59 4.46
N VAL A 179 -40.34 2.45 4.53
CA VAL A 179 -41.08 1.16 4.48
C VAL A 179 -41.31 0.72 5.89
N THR A 180 -42.47 1.04 6.40
CA THR A 180 -43.08 0.38 7.58
C THR A 180 -43.38 -1.06 7.18
N ASN A 181 -42.42 -1.96 7.39
CA ASN A 181 -42.63 -3.39 7.23
C ASN A 181 -43.12 -3.98 8.56
N SER A 182 -44.41 -4.01 8.76
CA SER A 182 -45.08 -4.79 9.80
C SER A 182 -45.00 -6.31 9.53
N GLY A 183 -43.79 -6.86 9.36
CA GLY A 183 -43.65 -8.25 8.94
C GLY A 183 -42.29 -8.91 9.04
N TYR A 184 -41.32 -8.26 9.68
CA TYR A 184 -40.03 -8.92 9.94
C TYR A 184 -40.23 -10.07 10.94
N LYS A 185 -39.73 -11.25 10.58
CA LYS A 185 -39.74 -12.40 11.48
C LYS A 185 -38.44 -12.50 12.23
N TYR A 186 -38.53 -12.78 13.49
CA TYR A 186 -37.45 -13.06 14.41
C TYR A 186 -37.88 -14.14 15.40
N PRO A 187 -36.95 -14.78 16.15
CA PRO A 187 -37.31 -15.86 17.05
C PRO A 187 -38.39 -15.48 18.06
N GLU A 188 -39.32 -16.39 18.28
CA GLU A 188 -40.38 -16.24 19.28
C GLU A 188 -39.79 -16.06 20.69
N GLY A 189 -40.38 -15.18 21.50
CA GLY A 189 -39.88 -14.85 22.84
C GLY A 189 -38.80 -13.76 22.86
N PHE A 190 -38.27 -13.34 21.69
CA PHE A 190 -37.34 -12.22 21.60
C PHE A 190 -38.08 -10.89 21.46
N GLN A 191 -37.43 -9.82 21.87
CA GLN A 191 -37.78 -8.44 21.54
C GLN A 191 -36.77 -7.86 20.54
N VAL A 192 -37.11 -6.77 19.90
CA VAL A 192 -36.24 -6.03 18.99
C VAL A 192 -36.26 -4.55 19.35
N LEU A 193 -35.12 -3.87 19.23
CA LEU A 193 -35.04 -2.42 19.51
C LEU A 193 -35.77 -1.58 18.46
N GLY A 194 -35.91 -2.07 17.25
CA GLY A 194 -36.59 -1.37 16.16
C GLY A 194 -36.49 -2.13 14.84
N GLU A 195 -36.81 -1.44 13.76
CA GLU A 195 -36.81 -2.01 12.40
C GLU A 195 -35.40 -2.02 11.77
N TRP A 196 -35.24 -2.77 10.68
CA TRP A 196 -34.01 -2.82 9.89
C TRP A 196 -34.32 -2.80 8.39
N ASN A 197 -33.33 -2.48 7.58
CA ASN A 197 -33.46 -2.47 6.11
C ASN A 197 -33.19 -3.86 5.50
N GLU A 198 -33.23 -3.95 4.17
CA GLU A 198 -33.06 -5.19 3.39
C GLU A 198 -31.73 -5.91 3.63
N ILE A 199 -30.70 -5.20 4.06
CA ILE A 199 -29.39 -5.77 4.35
C ILE A 199 -29.16 -6.04 5.84
N GLY A 200 -30.18 -5.89 6.68
CA GLY A 200 -30.11 -6.10 8.12
C GLY A 200 -29.49 -4.95 8.91
N CYS A 201 -29.31 -3.78 8.30
CA CYS A 201 -28.82 -2.60 9.00
C CYS A 201 -29.97 -1.96 9.81
N PRO A 202 -29.79 -1.70 11.12
CA PRO A 202 -30.79 -1.05 11.94
C PRO A 202 -31.20 0.33 11.42
N THR A 203 -32.47 0.67 11.44
CA THR A 203 -32.95 2.02 11.09
C THR A 203 -32.84 2.99 12.26
N TYR A 204 -32.53 2.48 13.44
CA TYR A 204 -32.36 3.21 14.71
C TYR A 204 -30.92 3.45 15.09
N LEU A 205 -29.97 3.36 14.13
CA LEU A 205 -28.59 3.79 14.36
C LEU A 205 -28.52 5.28 14.68
N SER A 206 -27.61 5.66 15.55
CA SER A 206 -27.29 7.06 15.80
C SER A 206 -26.92 7.76 14.48
N SER A 207 -27.37 9.00 14.32
CA SER A 207 -27.15 9.76 13.08
C SER A 207 -25.68 10.08 12.81
N THR A 208 -24.89 10.10 13.88
CA THR A 208 -23.44 10.34 13.84
C THR A 208 -22.74 9.14 14.45
N PRO A 209 -21.78 8.52 13.74
CA PRO A 209 -20.91 7.49 14.31
C PRO A 209 -20.17 8.02 15.53
N THR A 210 -19.94 7.15 16.51
CA THR A 210 -19.14 7.51 17.69
C THR A 210 -17.67 7.59 17.32
N GLU A 211 -17.04 8.70 17.66
CA GLU A 211 -15.59 8.84 17.57
C GLU A 211 -14.92 8.15 18.78
N ILE A 212 -13.94 7.30 18.50
CA ILE A 212 -13.27 6.51 19.50
C ILE A 212 -11.81 6.95 19.56
N ASP A 213 -11.27 7.02 20.77
CA ASP A 213 -9.85 7.36 20.98
C ASP A 213 -8.92 6.41 20.22
N GLY A 214 -7.93 6.97 19.53
CA GLY A 214 -7.03 6.20 18.65
C GLY A 214 -6.16 5.20 19.40
N GLN A 215 -5.71 5.51 20.60
CA GLN A 215 -4.93 4.59 21.43
C GLN A 215 -5.80 3.42 21.93
N LEU A 216 -7.04 3.70 22.27
CA LEU A 216 -8.01 2.66 22.63
C LEU A 216 -8.28 1.73 21.45
N MET A 217 -8.54 2.27 20.26
CA MET A 217 -8.72 1.49 19.03
C MET A 217 -7.52 0.61 18.74
N TYR A 218 -6.32 1.15 18.91
CA TYR A 218 -5.09 0.40 18.72
C TYR A 218 -4.96 -0.76 19.73
N ASN A 219 -5.24 -0.52 21.00
CA ASN A 219 -5.17 -1.56 22.03
C ASN A 219 -6.21 -2.67 21.82
N ILE A 220 -7.43 -2.30 21.42
CA ILE A 220 -8.49 -3.28 21.07
C ILE A 220 -8.07 -4.12 19.86
N ARG A 221 -7.49 -3.51 18.82
CA ARG A 221 -6.98 -4.21 17.65
C ARG A 221 -5.90 -5.24 18.01
N GLU A 222 -4.98 -4.88 18.90
CA GLU A 222 -3.88 -5.75 19.31
C GLU A 222 -4.38 -7.04 19.99
N VAL A 223 -5.61 -7.05 20.51
CA VAL A 223 -6.23 -8.23 21.13
C VAL A 223 -7.05 -9.02 20.12
N PHE A 224 -7.99 -8.37 19.42
CA PHE A 224 -9.04 -9.08 18.67
C PHE A 224 -8.73 -9.26 17.17
N ILE A 225 -7.80 -8.49 16.60
CA ILE A 225 -7.58 -8.47 15.14
C ILE A 225 -6.19 -8.96 14.77
N LYS A 226 -5.15 -8.44 15.42
CA LYS A 226 -3.76 -8.63 15.01
C LYS A 226 -3.17 -10.02 15.21
N PRO A 227 -3.54 -10.81 16.21
CA PRO A 227 -2.94 -12.13 16.40
C PRO A 227 -3.11 -13.11 15.23
N GLY A 228 -3.34 -12.60 14.01
CA GLY A 228 -3.18 -13.37 12.77
C GLY A 228 -4.39 -14.18 12.36
N GLY A 229 -5.55 -13.56 12.34
CA GLY A 229 -6.75 -14.08 11.69
C GLY A 229 -7.33 -15.38 12.28
N SER A 230 -6.55 -16.43 12.40
CA SER A 230 -6.98 -17.72 12.94
C SER A 230 -6.27 -18.14 14.23
N ALA A 231 -5.43 -17.27 14.78
CA ALA A 231 -4.72 -17.59 16.02
C ALA A 231 -5.66 -17.59 17.22
N ALA A 232 -5.54 -18.60 18.06
CA ALA A 232 -6.38 -18.72 19.23
C ALA A 232 -6.00 -17.72 20.31
N MET A 233 -7.00 -17.15 20.99
CA MET A 233 -6.79 -16.26 22.12
C MET A 233 -5.91 -16.89 23.21
N GLU A 234 -6.04 -18.18 23.46
CA GLU A 234 -5.23 -18.92 24.41
C GLU A 234 -3.73 -18.88 24.13
N ASP A 235 -3.32 -18.68 22.88
CA ASP A 235 -1.90 -18.64 22.50
C ASP A 235 -1.28 -17.27 22.77
N TYR A 236 -2.09 -16.21 22.84
CA TYR A 236 -1.62 -14.83 22.98
C TYR A 236 -2.02 -14.17 24.30
N TYR A 237 -3.22 -14.47 24.80
CA TYR A 237 -3.81 -13.86 25.98
C TYR A 237 -4.62 -14.90 26.78
N PRO A 238 -3.97 -15.97 27.29
CA PRO A 238 -4.67 -17.03 28.03
C PRO A 238 -5.39 -16.50 29.30
N GLU A 239 -4.90 -15.38 29.86
CA GLU A 239 -5.51 -14.70 31.01
C GLU A 239 -6.94 -14.20 30.73
N TYR A 240 -7.32 -13.90 29.50
CA TYR A 240 -8.64 -13.37 29.16
C TYR A 240 -9.73 -14.44 29.08
N ILE A 241 -9.35 -15.69 29.06
CA ILE A 241 -10.25 -16.85 28.99
C ILE A 241 -10.13 -17.78 30.20
N ASP A 242 -9.43 -17.35 31.26
CA ASP A 242 -9.39 -18.08 32.54
C ASP A 242 -10.81 -18.24 33.11
N GLU A 243 -11.03 -19.34 33.83
CA GLU A 243 -12.35 -19.67 34.41
C GLU A 243 -12.89 -18.60 35.36
N ASN A 244 -12.02 -17.83 35.99
CA ASN A 244 -12.34 -16.82 36.99
C ASN A 244 -12.53 -15.41 36.39
N VAL A 245 -12.35 -15.24 35.08
CA VAL A 245 -12.50 -13.92 34.45
C VAL A 245 -13.95 -13.44 34.54
N ASN A 246 -14.13 -12.22 35.00
CA ASN A 246 -15.41 -11.57 35.04
C ASN A 246 -15.73 -10.88 33.73
N ILE A 247 -16.88 -11.19 33.13
CA ILE A 247 -17.41 -10.56 31.90
C ILE A 247 -18.74 -9.92 32.14
N GLU A 248 -19.21 -9.84 33.36
CA GLU A 248 -20.52 -9.30 33.71
C GLU A 248 -20.48 -7.76 33.81
N ILE A 249 -21.49 -7.13 33.25
CA ILE A 249 -21.69 -5.68 33.28
C ILE A 249 -22.79 -5.37 34.28
N ASN A 250 -22.45 -4.91 35.44
CA ASN A 250 -23.37 -4.61 36.54
C ASN A 250 -23.64 -3.11 36.62
N VAL A 251 -24.90 -2.74 36.60
CA VAL A 251 -25.34 -1.34 36.71
C VAL A 251 -25.51 -0.97 38.20
N LYS A 252 -24.72 0.00 38.68
CA LYS A 252 -24.78 0.50 40.07
C LYS A 252 -25.67 1.72 40.25
N LYS A 253 -25.81 2.53 39.21
CA LYS A 253 -26.62 3.74 39.16
C LYS A 253 -27.37 3.77 37.83
N PRO A 254 -28.58 4.39 37.79
CA PRO A 254 -29.27 4.54 36.52
C PRO A 254 -28.38 5.20 35.47
N THR A 255 -28.32 4.62 34.25
CA THR A 255 -27.53 5.12 33.16
C THR A 255 -28.08 4.71 31.80
N GLU A 256 -27.86 5.55 30.81
CA GLU A 256 -28.07 5.18 29.39
C GLU A 256 -26.83 4.50 28.86
N ILE A 257 -27.01 3.54 27.95
CA ILE A 257 -25.97 2.69 27.42
C ILE A 257 -26.05 2.63 25.91
N GLY A 258 -24.98 3.02 25.22
CA GLY A 258 -24.80 2.82 23.79
C GLY A 258 -23.97 1.58 23.51
N LEU A 259 -24.35 0.82 22.49
CA LEU A 259 -23.56 -0.29 21.94
C LEU A 259 -22.95 0.15 20.62
N VAL A 260 -21.63 0.19 20.56
CA VAL A 260 -20.86 0.72 19.42
C VAL A 260 -20.16 -0.44 18.70
N MET A 261 -20.47 -0.59 17.42
CA MET A 261 -19.82 -1.57 16.55
C MET A 261 -18.38 -1.19 16.30
N LEU A 262 -17.44 -2.12 16.48
CA LEU A 262 -16.03 -1.92 16.15
C LEU A 262 -15.60 -2.75 14.94
N SER A 263 -15.83 -4.06 14.98
CA SER A 263 -15.41 -4.96 13.91
C SER A 263 -16.22 -6.26 13.92
N SER A 264 -16.21 -6.92 12.76
CA SER A 264 -16.62 -8.32 12.59
C SER A 264 -15.68 -8.93 11.53
N THR A 265 -14.88 -9.89 11.94
CA THR A 265 -13.90 -10.53 11.05
C THR A 265 -14.47 -11.70 10.25
N GLY A 266 -15.62 -12.23 10.66
CA GLY A 266 -16.26 -13.37 10.03
C GLY A 266 -17.08 -13.03 8.77
N THR A 267 -17.33 -14.04 7.92
CA THR A 267 -18.24 -13.94 6.76
C THR A 267 -19.69 -14.26 7.12
N LYS A 268 -19.92 -14.79 8.30
CA LYS A 268 -21.24 -15.18 8.75
C LYS A 268 -22.13 -13.97 8.99
N GLN A 269 -23.41 -14.14 8.70
CA GLN A 269 -24.43 -13.10 8.90
C GLN A 269 -25.06 -13.25 10.29
N ASN A 270 -24.29 -12.91 11.31
CA ASN A 270 -24.66 -13.06 12.70
C ASN A 270 -25.62 -11.97 13.18
N THR A 271 -26.46 -12.30 14.16
CA THR A 271 -27.29 -11.36 14.92
C THR A 271 -26.70 -11.22 16.32
N VAL A 272 -26.64 -9.99 16.83
CA VAL A 272 -26.18 -9.71 18.20
C VAL A 272 -27.26 -9.01 19.01
N GLY A 273 -27.33 -9.39 20.27
CA GLY A 273 -28.25 -8.77 21.21
C GLY A 273 -27.84 -8.97 22.67
N TYR A 274 -28.73 -8.60 23.55
CA TYR A 274 -28.50 -8.63 24.98
C TYR A 274 -29.79 -9.04 25.73
N PHE A 275 -29.61 -9.32 27.00
CA PHE A 275 -30.70 -9.47 27.97
C PHE A 275 -30.27 -8.96 29.34
N THR A 276 -31.21 -8.63 30.18
CA THR A 276 -30.99 -8.12 31.54
C THR A 276 -31.59 -9.05 32.58
N TYR A 277 -30.96 -9.08 33.75
CA TYR A 277 -31.46 -9.82 34.91
C TYR A 277 -31.04 -9.10 36.19
N PRO A 278 -31.76 -9.31 37.34
CA PRO A 278 -31.34 -8.81 38.64
C PRO A 278 -29.91 -9.35 38.98
N THR A 279 -29.00 -8.52 39.42
CA THR A 279 -27.58 -8.88 39.64
C THR A 279 -27.40 -10.09 40.59
N ASP A 280 -28.33 -10.26 41.53
CA ASP A 280 -28.35 -11.38 42.47
C ASP A 280 -29.11 -12.62 41.96
N GLN A 281 -29.69 -12.59 40.74
CA GLN A 281 -30.49 -13.66 40.15
C GLN A 281 -30.00 -14.05 38.77
N LYS A 282 -28.75 -14.51 38.68
CA LYS A 282 -28.14 -14.93 37.42
C LYS A 282 -28.94 -16.09 36.79
N PRO A 283 -29.35 -15.96 35.51
CA PRO A 283 -30.19 -16.99 34.86
C PRO A 283 -29.36 -18.29 34.61
N THR A 284 -30.04 -19.40 34.81
CA THR A 284 -29.54 -20.77 34.51
C THR A 284 -30.16 -21.37 33.26
N ASP A 285 -31.24 -20.71 32.76
CA ASP A 285 -31.93 -21.04 31.52
C ASP A 285 -32.39 -19.76 30.83
N ILE A 286 -32.30 -19.73 29.49
CA ILE A 286 -32.62 -18.53 28.70
C ILE A 286 -34.11 -18.13 28.78
N SER A 287 -35.00 -19.07 29.12
CA SER A 287 -36.41 -18.80 29.31
C SER A 287 -36.72 -17.91 30.53
N GLN A 288 -35.74 -17.71 31.42
CA GLN A 288 -35.87 -16.86 32.61
C GLN A 288 -35.72 -15.36 32.31
N VAL A 289 -35.28 -15.02 31.08
CA VAL A 289 -35.02 -13.64 30.66
C VAL A 289 -35.66 -13.34 29.31
N THR A 290 -35.76 -12.07 28.93
CA THR A 290 -36.24 -11.64 27.62
C THR A 290 -35.07 -11.20 26.77
N PRO A 291 -34.62 -11.98 25.75
CA PRO A 291 -33.57 -11.57 24.83
C PRO A 291 -34.02 -10.41 23.93
N ILE A 292 -33.14 -9.43 23.72
CA ILE A 292 -33.39 -8.22 22.94
C ILE A 292 -32.37 -8.14 21.81
N ILE A 293 -32.82 -8.10 20.57
CA ILE A 293 -31.97 -7.96 19.41
C ILE A 293 -31.53 -6.51 19.25
N ALA A 294 -30.25 -6.25 19.28
CA ALA A 294 -29.64 -4.93 19.09
C ALA A 294 -29.19 -4.71 17.65
N TYR A 295 -28.52 -5.71 17.06
CA TYR A 295 -28.07 -5.71 15.66
C TYR A 295 -28.62 -6.93 14.93
N PRO A 296 -29.62 -6.74 14.04
CA PRO A 296 -30.20 -7.84 13.27
C PRO A 296 -29.17 -8.58 12.41
N ARG A 297 -28.19 -7.85 11.87
CA ARG A 297 -27.04 -8.39 11.15
C ARG A 297 -25.79 -7.58 11.46
N ILE A 298 -24.77 -8.25 11.92
CA ILE A 298 -23.43 -7.67 11.99
C ILE A 298 -22.60 -8.20 10.81
N SER A 299 -21.97 -7.32 10.08
CA SER A 299 -21.00 -7.65 9.04
C SER A 299 -20.30 -6.36 8.67
N THR A 300 -19.02 -6.25 9.02
CA THR A 300 -18.16 -5.14 8.62
C THR A 300 -17.26 -5.53 7.45
N ALA A 301 -17.07 -6.83 7.21
CA ALA A 301 -16.16 -7.34 6.22
C ALA A 301 -16.62 -6.98 4.80
N VAL A 302 -15.74 -6.34 4.07
CA VAL A 302 -15.86 -6.10 2.63
C VAL A 302 -15.02 -7.16 1.93
N CYS A 303 -15.45 -8.42 1.99
CA CYS A 303 -14.77 -9.47 1.25
C CYS A 303 -15.48 -9.76 -0.07
N ASN A 304 -14.74 -9.72 -1.10
CA ASN A 304 -14.81 -10.31 -2.44
C ASN A 304 -16.18 -10.55 -3.10
N SER A 305 -17.29 -10.61 -2.41
CA SER A 305 -18.59 -10.78 -3.03
C SER A 305 -19.50 -9.61 -2.76
N SER A 306 -20.08 -9.07 -3.80
CA SER A 306 -21.10 -8.02 -3.74
C SER A 306 -22.32 -8.40 -2.88
N SER A 307 -22.53 -9.69 -2.60
CA SER A 307 -23.66 -10.20 -1.83
C SER A 307 -23.49 -10.12 -0.31
N THR A 308 -22.24 -10.08 0.18
CA THR A 308 -21.91 -10.06 1.62
C THR A 308 -21.39 -8.71 2.11
N ALA A 309 -21.39 -7.68 1.28
CA ALA A 309 -20.96 -6.35 1.68
C ALA A 309 -21.60 -5.92 3.00
N GLY A 310 -20.74 -5.45 3.92
CA GLY A 310 -21.11 -5.14 5.29
C GLY A 310 -22.31 -4.21 5.42
N SER A 311 -23.14 -4.49 6.42
CA SER A 311 -24.26 -3.63 6.81
C SER A 311 -23.85 -2.59 7.83
N MET A 312 -22.75 -2.84 8.55
CA MET A 312 -22.27 -2.06 9.68
C MET A 312 -20.85 -1.52 9.41
N TYR A 313 -20.56 -0.41 10.06
CA TYR A 313 -19.24 0.21 10.04
C TYR A 313 -18.78 0.52 11.46
N THR A 314 -17.48 0.62 11.65
CA THR A 314 -16.92 1.02 12.96
C THR A 314 -17.46 2.39 13.37
N GLY A 315 -17.88 2.49 14.63
CA GLY A 315 -18.53 3.68 15.17
C GLY A 315 -20.05 3.68 15.06
N ASP A 316 -20.65 2.77 14.29
CA ASP A 316 -22.11 2.63 14.24
C ASP A 316 -22.65 2.27 15.64
N ARG A 317 -23.53 3.10 16.16
CA ARG A 317 -24.01 3.05 17.54
C ARG A 317 -25.52 2.87 17.58
N VAL A 318 -25.99 1.97 18.46
CA VAL A 318 -27.39 1.87 18.86
C VAL A 318 -27.54 2.23 20.34
N GLU A 319 -28.61 2.92 20.66
CA GLU A 319 -29.03 3.16 22.05
C GLU A 319 -29.71 1.91 22.56
N LEU A 320 -29.12 1.24 23.55
CA LEU A 320 -29.75 0.11 24.21
C LEU A 320 -30.90 0.61 25.08
N LYS A 321 -31.90 -0.26 25.31
CA LYS A 321 -33.06 0.05 26.11
C LYS A 321 -33.32 -1.06 27.12
N TYR A 322 -33.65 -0.66 28.33
CA TYR A 322 -34.10 -1.58 29.36
C TYR A 322 -35.55 -1.99 29.10
N TRP A 323 -35.82 -3.30 29.12
CA TRP A 323 -37.17 -3.83 29.05
C TRP A 323 -37.72 -4.00 30.47
N ASP A 324 -38.74 -3.22 30.87
CA ASP A 324 -39.34 -3.23 32.23
C ASP A 324 -40.40 -4.32 32.42
N GLY A 325 -40.57 -5.20 31.44
CA GLY A 325 -41.59 -6.23 31.39
C GLY A 325 -42.82 -5.82 30.58
N THR A 326 -42.97 -4.53 30.26
CA THR A 326 -44.10 -3.99 29.52
C THR A 326 -43.73 -3.07 28.37
N LYS A 327 -42.64 -2.30 28.52
CA LYS A 327 -42.17 -1.32 27.55
C LYS A 327 -40.66 -1.14 27.65
N PHE A 328 -40.10 -0.56 26.63
CA PHE A 328 -38.70 -0.09 26.63
C PHE A 328 -38.57 1.27 27.32
N VAL A 329 -37.55 1.39 28.19
CA VAL A 329 -37.09 2.65 28.78
C VAL A 329 -35.63 2.88 28.45
N ASN A 330 -35.17 4.15 28.42
CA ASN A 330 -33.81 4.48 27.99
C ASN A 330 -32.77 4.17 29.09
N GLU A 331 -33.13 4.44 30.34
CA GLU A 331 -32.20 4.21 31.46
C GLU A 331 -32.29 2.78 31.99
N PHE A 332 -31.12 2.15 32.16
CA PHE A 332 -30.97 0.89 32.89
C PHE A 332 -30.98 1.20 34.38
N PRO A 333 -31.85 0.57 35.20
CA PRO A 333 -31.87 0.83 36.64
C PRO A 333 -30.68 0.19 37.35
N ALA A 334 -30.36 0.71 38.52
CA ALA A 334 -29.37 0.10 39.41
C ALA A 334 -29.82 -1.31 39.85
N GLY A 335 -28.88 -2.23 40.04
CA GLY A 335 -29.10 -3.61 40.48
C GLY A 335 -29.47 -4.57 39.35
N VAL A 336 -29.29 -4.19 38.11
CA VAL A 336 -29.40 -5.11 36.96
C VAL A 336 -28.04 -5.41 36.37
N SER A 337 -27.89 -6.63 35.84
CA SER A 337 -26.75 -7.08 35.04
C SER A 337 -27.18 -7.20 33.59
N ILE A 338 -26.24 -7.00 32.70
CA ILE A 338 -26.40 -7.11 31.24
C ILE A 338 -25.52 -8.24 30.73
N ALA A 339 -26.12 -9.14 29.97
CA ALA A 339 -25.47 -10.21 29.29
C ALA A 339 -25.78 -10.18 27.80
N TRP A 340 -24.89 -10.81 27.01
CA TRP A 340 -24.88 -10.73 25.55
C TRP A 340 -25.19 -12.08 24.93
N PHE A 341 -25.72 -12.05 23.70
CA PHE A 341 -25.83 -13.22 22.86
C PHE A 341 -25.49 -12.94 21.41
N LEU A 342 -25.02 -13.97 20.72
CA LEU A 342 -24.76 -13.99 19.28
C LEU A 342 -25.51 -15.18 18.67
N ILE A 343 -26.31 -14.96 17.63
CA ILE A 343 -26.97 -16.02 16.86
C ILE A 343 -26.21 -16.21 15.56
N GLU A 344 -25.59 -17.38 15.41
CA GLU A 344 -24.74 -17.72 14.28
C GLU A 344 -25.52 -17.77 12.97
N SER A 345 -25.00 -17.12 11.91
CA SER A 345 -25.57 -17.17 10.54
C SER A 345 -27.10 -17.05 10.49
N SER A 346 -27.63 -16.19 11.34
CA SER A 346 -29.10 -16.11 11.57
C SER A 346 -29.82 -15.19 10.62
N TYR A 347 -29.16 -14.16 10.06
CA TYR A 347 -29.83 -13.25 9.15
C TYR A 347 -29.95 -13.85 7.75
N ASN A 348 -31.18 -13.96 7.25
CA ASN A 348 -31.47 -14.38 5.87
C ASN A 348 -31.77 -13.15 5.01
N GLN A 349 -30.85 -12.78 4.15
CA GLN A 349 -30.99 -11.61 3.28
C GLN A 349 -32.11 -11.76 2.24
N GLY A 350 -32.42 -12.99 1.82
CA GLY A 350 -33.50 -13.25 0.85
C GLY A 350 -34.91 -13.02 1.44
N THR A 351 -35.11 -13.45 2.69
CA THR A 351 -36.40 -13.28 3.40
C THR A 351 -36.39 -12.08 4.34
N LYS A 352 -35.19 -11.48 4.61
CA LYS A 352 -35.02 -10.36 5.56
C LYS A 352 -35.34 -10.71 7.01
N GLU A 353 -35.26 -11.99 7.34
CA GLU A 353 -35.67 -12.55 8.61
C GLU A 353 -34.46 -12.97 9.44
N ILE A 354 -34.61 -12.97 10.75
CA ILE A 354 -33.71 -13.59 11.69
C ILE A 354 -34.24 -15.00 12.00
N MET A 355 -33.49 -16.02 11.56
CA MET A 355 -33.92 -17.40 11.63
C MET A 355 -33.88 -17.93 13.08
N ASN A 356 -34.88 -18.72 13.47
CA ASN A 356 -35.06 -19.27 14.82
C ASN A 356 -34.36 -20.62 15.03
N ASN A 357 -33.85 -21.24 13.99
CA ASN A 357 -33.24 -22.59 14.03
C ASN A 357 -31.69 -22.56 14.05
N LYS A 358 -31.13 -21.44 14.43
CA LYS A 358 -29.67 -21.24 14.47
C LYS A 358 -29.13 -21.36 15.88
N ARG A 359 -27.82 -21.68 15.99
CA ARG A 359 -27.15 -21.74 17.29
C ARG A 359 -27.07 -20.34 17.89
N THR A 360 -27.28 -20.27 19.20
CA THR A 360 -27.10 -19.04 19.97
C THR A 360 -26.00 -19.28 20.99
N PHE A 361 -25.07 -18.35 21.06
CA PHE A 361 -23.96 -18.33 22.00
C PHE A 361 -24.16 -17.17 22.97
N TYR A 362 -23.92 -17.43 24.25
CA TYR A 362 -24.18 -16.50 25.34
C TYR A 362 -22.89 -16.09 26.05
N SER A 363 -22.84 -14.87 26.57
CA SER A 363 -21.77 -14.44 27.45
C SER A 363 -21.75 -15.19 28.78
N ILE A 364 -22.92 -15.60 29.28
CA ILE A 364 -23.04 -16.46 30.46
C ILE A 364 -22.68 -17.88 30.06
N ARG A 365 -21.55 -18.41 30.56
CA ARG A 365 -21.02 -19.74 30.25
C ARG A 365 -22.03 -20.86 30.46
N ASP A 366 -22.75 -20.84 31.58
CA ASP A 366 -23.70 -21.89 31.96
C ASP A 366 -24.89 -22.04 31.00
N LEU A 367 -25.16 -21.02 30.19
CA LEU A 367 -26.16 -21.06 29.12
C LEU A 367 -25.63 -21.70 27.84
N ASN A 368 -24.31 -21.84 27.67
CA ASN A 368 -23.71 -22.54 26.54
C ASN A 368 -23.67 -24.05 26.78
N LYS A 369 -23.90 -24.83 25.71
CA LYS A 369 -23.99 -26.29 25.78
C LYS A 369 -22.76 -26.95 26.39
N SER A 370 -21.57 -26.47 26.06
CA SER A 370 -20.29 -26.98 26.52
C SER A 370 -19.68 -26.19 27.68
N LYS A 371 -20.44 -25.19 28.20
CA LYS A 371 -20.00 -24.26 29.27
C LYS A 371 -18.69 -23.52 28.98
N GLU A 372 -18.37 -23.33 27.71
CA GLU A 372 -17.20 -22.57 27.29
C GLU A 372 -17.42 -21.06 27.27
N HIS A 373 -16.31 -20.32 27.29
CA HIS A 373 -16.31 -18.89 27.04
C HIS A 373 -16.66 -18.61 25.57
N ARG A 374 -17.63 -17.73 25.35
CA ARG A 374 -18.03 -17.26 24.02
C ARG A 374 -17.96 -15.75 23.92
N THR A 375 -17.59 -15.09 24.99
CA THR A 375 -17.44 -13.65 25.08
C THR A 375 -16.26 -13.32 25.98
N ILE A 376 -15.50 -12.31 25.63
CA ILE A 376 -14.44 -11.69 26.43
C ILE A 376 -14.86 -10.24 26.65
N ALA A 377 -14.68 -9.71 27.87
CA ALA A 377 -14.86 -8.31 28.19
C ALA A 377 -13.55 -7.75 28.73
N LEU A 378 -13.16 -6.55 28.28
CA LEU A 378 -11.94 -5.87 28.64
C LEU A 378 -12.21 -4.40 28.94
N LYS A 379 -11.50 -3.83 29.92
CA LYS A 379 -11.57 -2.41 30.30
C LYS A 379 -10.26 -1.70 29.97
N ASN A 380 -10.30 -0.37 29.86
CA ASN A 380 -9.08 0.42 29.87
C ASN A 380 -8.54 0.55 31.31
N LYS A 381 -7.34 1.12 31.46
CA LYS A 381 -6.70 1.33 32.77
C LYS A 381 -7.54 2.20 33.72
N SER A 382 -8.33 3.15 33.20
CA SER A 382 -9.23 3.98 34.02
C SER A 382 -10.50 3.24 34.44
N GLY A 383 -10.77 2.09 33.82
CA GLY A 383 -11.97 1.31 34.08
C GLY A 383 -13.27 1.91 33.48
N GLU A 384 -13.13 2.93 32.62
CA GLU A 384 -14.30 3.68 32.08
C GLU A 384 -14.89 3.05 30.83
N VAL A 385 -14.12 2.23 30.10
CA VAL A 385 -14.56 1.63 28.84
C VAL A 385 -14.50 0.12 28.93
N VAL A 386 -15.58 -0.52 28.50
CA VAL A 386 -15.65 -1.97 28.36
C VAL A 386 -15.76 -2.31 26.88
N ALA A 387 -14.69 -2.91 26.34
CA ALA A 387 -14.71 -3.54 25.03
C ALA A 387 -15.00 -5.04 25.19
N PHE A 388 -15.73 -5.63 24.27
CA PHE A 388 -15.95 -7.07 24.28
C PHE A 388 -15.94 -7.66 22.88
N GLY A 389 -15.50 -8.91 22.80
CA GLY A 389 -15.46 -9.72 21.60
C GLY A 389 -16.25 -11.01 21.78
N MET A 390 -16.87 -11.47 20.71
CA MET A 390 -17.69 -12.67 20.72
C MET A 390 -17.18 -13.67 19.65
N GLU A 391 -17.38 -14.97 19.92
CA GLU A 391 -16.93 -16.07 19.08
C GLU A 391 -18.10 -16.91 18.60
N ASP A 392 -18.17 -17.19 17.30
CA ASP A 392 -19.23 -17.97 16.65
C ASP A 392 -18.77 -19.35 16.14
N ALA A 393 -17.51 -19.74 16.38
CA ALA A 393 -17.01 -21.02 15.90
C ALA A 393 -17.74 -22.21 16.53
N THR A 394 -18.09 -23.17 15.70
CA THR A 394 -18.87 -24.35 16.12
C THR A 394 -17.99 -25.51 16.59
N ASN A 395 -16.68 -25.46 16.35
CA ASN A 395 -15.73 -26.57 16.55
C ASN A 395 -14.99 -26.49 17.89
N PHE A 396 -15.58 -25.90 18.90
CA PHE A 396 -15.07 -25.89 20.28
C PHE A 396 -15.27 -27.21 21.02
N GLU A 397 -15.95 -28.18 20.44
CA GLU A 397 -16.14 -29.48 21.06
C GLU A 397 -14.82 -30.29 20.95
N PRO A 398 -14.33 -30.91 22.04
CA PRO A 398 -13.11 -31.69 22.04
C PRO A 398 -13.33 -33.01 21.30
N THR A 399 -13.23 -32.95 19.98
CA THR A 399 -13.19 -34.16 19.14
C THR A 399 -11.89 -34.20 18.38
N GLY A 400 -10.84 -34.76 19.02
CA GLY A 400 -9.56 -34.98 18.38
C GLY A 400 -8.63 -33.74 18.32
N ASP A 401 -7.40 -33.98 17.87
CA ASP A 401 -6.24 -33.06 17.89
C ASP A 401 -6.37 -31.70 17.12
N ASN A 402 -7.56 -31.29 16.73
CA ASN A 402 -7.82 -30.07 15.97
C ASN A 402 -8.89 -29.18 16.61
N THR A 403 -8.80 -28.90 17.91
CA THR A 403 -9.63 -27.90 18.55
C THR A 403 -9.18 -26.51 18.08
N ARG A 404 -9.88 -25.91 17.12
CA ARG A 404 -9.77 -24.49 16.85
C ARG A 404 -10.31 -23.74 18.07
N LYS A 405 -9.43 -23.05 18.73
CA LYS A 405 -9.73 -22.15 19.82
C LYS A 405 -10.03 -20.78 19.21
N GLY A 406 -11.08 -20.10 19.67
CA GLY A 406 -11.55 -18.85 19.07
C GLY A 406 -10.61 -17.66 19.27
N ASN A 407 -10.72 -16.69 18.38
CA ASN A 407 -10.04 -15.42 18.49
C ASN A 407 -10.94 -14.29 19.02
N PHE A 408 -12.23 -14.56 19.20
CA PHE A 408 -13.28 -13.66 19.68
C PHE A 408 -13.45 -12.39 18.83
N GLY A 409 -13.01 -12.44 17.56
CA GLY A 409 -13.10 -11.33 16.61
C GLY A 409 -14.37 -11.31 15.75
N ASP A 410 -15.27 -12.29 15.88
CA ASP A 410 -16.46 -12.41 15.03
C ASP A 410 -17.47 -11.28 15.25
N ALA A 411 -17.48 -10.72 16.46
CA ALA A 411 -18.21 -9.51 16.79
C ALA A 411 -17.49 -8.74 17.90
N VAL A 412 -16.95 -7.58 17.57
CA VAL A 412 -16.21 -6.73 18.51
C VAL A 412 -16.97 -5.42 18.69
N PHE A 413 -17.26 -5.09 19.95
CA PHE A 413 -18.03 -3.92 20.35
C PHE A 413 -17.34 -3.20 21.51
N TYR A 414 -17.76 -1.95 21.75
CA TYR A 414 -17.55 -1.33 23.05
C TYR A 414 -18.84 -0.67 23.56
N LEU A 415 -18.86 -0.46 24.86
CA LEU A 415 -20.00 0.17 25.54
C LEU A 415 -19.68 1.64 25.82
N ASP A 416 -20.62 2.50 25.43
CA ASP A 416 -20.61 3.92 25.65
C ASP A 416 -21.67 4.27 26.71
N PHE A 417 -21.26 4.84 27.83
CA PHE A 417 -22.09 5.12 28.97
C PHE A 417 -22.30 6.62 29.15
N SER A 418 -23.52 7.04 29.50
CA SER A 418 -23.77 8.43 29.88
C SER A 418 -23.09 8.82 31.21
N ASP A 419 -22.90 7.84 32.11
CA ASP A 419 -22.07 7.95 33.32
C ASP A 419 -21.24 6.67 33.50
N GLY A 420 -19.95 6.69 33.15
CA GLY A 420 -19.05 5.55 33.29
C GLY A 420 -18.91 5.05 34.74
N SER A 421 -19.11 5.92 35.74
CA SER A 421 -19.10 5.53 37.16
C SER A 421 -20.35 4.70 37.58
N ALA A 422 -21.33 4.62 36.71
CA ALA A 422 -22.55 3.85 36.97
C ALA A 422 -22.36 2.34 36.74
N ILE A 423 -21.27 1.94 36.14
CA ILE A 423 -20.96 0.54 35.82
C ILE A 423 -19.87 -0.01 36.73
N GLU A 424 -20.06 -1.26 37.16
CA GLU A 424 -19.03 -2.00 37.87
C GLU A 424 -18.17 -2.78 36.89
N THR A 425 -16.87 -2.48 36.89
CA THR A 425 -15.85 -3.16 36.07
C THR A 425 -14.84 -3.93 36.92
N GLY A 426 -15.12 -4.10 38.20
CA GLY A 426 -14.27 -4.89 39.11
C GLY A 426 -14.14 -6.34 38.63
N GLY A 427 -12.90 -6.82 38.48
CA GLY A 427 -12.62 -8.19 38.00
C GLY A 427 -12.71 -8.36 36.47
N VAL A 428 -13.05 -7.33 35.71
CA VAL A 428 -12.87 -7.31 34.24
C VAL A 428 -11.39 -7.05 33.96
N GLU A 429 -10.79 -7.87 33.09
CA GLU A 429 -9.37 -7.77 32.70
C GLU A 429 -9.08 -6.47 31.92
N GLU A 430 -7.82 -6.03 31.97
CA GLU A 430 -7.40 -4.80 31.31
C GLU A 430 -6.91 -5.07 29.87
N LEU A 431 -7.22 -4.13 28.97
CA LEU A 431 -6.62 -4.06 27.65
C LEU A 431 -5.11 -3.85 27.76
N PRO A 432 -4.29 -4.46 26.90
CA PRO A 432 -2.86 -4.20 26.88
C PRO A 432 -2.59 -2.73 26.52
N ASP A 433 -1.63 -2.13 27.22
CA ASP A 433 -1.17 -0.76 26.92
C ASP A 433 0.04 -0.83 26.00
N LYS A 434 -0.20 -0.90 24.71
CA LYS A 434 0.83 -0.96 23.67
C LYS A 434 0.90 0.36 22.93
N SER A 435 2.14 0.86 22.73
CA SER A 435 2.34 2.08 21.95
C SER A 435 2.41 1.79 20.47
N ILE A 436 1.69 2.57 19.66
CA ILE A 436 1.82 2.60 18.20
C ILE A 436 3.19 3.16 17.77
N ASN A 437 3.85 3.93 18.65
CA ASN A 437 5.03 4.72 18.32
C ASN A 437 6.32 3.90 18.20
N ASP A 438 6.33 2.64 18.65
CA ASP A 438 7.53 1.81 18.72
C ASP A 438 7.73 0.94 17.46
N LYS A 439 6.99 1.21 16.39
CA LYS A 439 7.02 0.37 15.19
C LYS A 439 7.77 1.01 14.04
N GLU A 440 8.49 0.15 13.34
CA GLU A 440 9.03 0.43 12.01
C GLU A 440 8.15 -0.26 10.97
N ILE A 441 7.94 0.40 9.84
CA ILE A 441 7.38 -0.19 8.63
C ILE A 441 8.44 -0.12 7.54
N TYR A 442 8.41 -1.08 6.62
CA TYR A 442 9.32 -1.06 5.49
C TYR A 442 8.60 -1.33 4.17
N ASN A 443 9.17 -0.79 3.10
CA ASN A 443 8.81 -1.09 1.73
C ASN A 443 9.92 -1.85 1.05
N SER A 444 9.55 -2.82 0.21
CA SER A 444 10.47 -3.66 -0.51
C SER A 444 10.31 -3.44 -2.02
N PHE A 445 11.40 -3.11 -2.69
CA PHE A 445 11.51 -2.95 -4.14
C PHE A 445 12.44 -4.02 -4.66
N LYS A 446 12.02 -4.78 -5.65
CA LYS A 446 12.85 -5.84 -6.25
C LYS A 446 12.75 -5.84 -7.75
N GLY A 447 13.71 -6.45 -8.41
CA GLY A 447 13.71 -6.61 -9.85
C GLY A 447 15.05 -7.08 -10.40
N VAL A 448 15.18 -6.93 -11.70
CA VAL A 448 16.36 -7.33 -12.47
C VAL A 448 17.01 -6.09 -13.07
N LEU A 449 18.34 -6.06 -13.00
CA LEU A 449 19.22 -5.13 -13.71
C LEU A 449 19.99 -5.93 -14.75
N SER A 450 20.10 -5.39 -15.96
CA SER A 450 20.75 -6.05 -17.09
C SER A 450 21.57 -5.01 -17.85
N PHE A 451 22.82 -5.32 -18.19
CA PHE A 451 23.77 -4.37 -18.75
C PHE A 451 24.52 -4.92 -19.95
N GLU A 452 24.94 -3.97 -20.81
CA GLU A 452 25.88 -4.14 -21.92
C GLU A 452 27.24 -3.56 -21.57
N ASP A 453 28.34 -4.23 -21.92
CA ASP A 453 29.69 -3.80 -21.59
C ASP A 453 30.49 -3.20 -22.77
N PHE A 454 29.92 -3.17 -23.97
CA PHE A 454 30.58 -2.61 -25.17
C PHE A 454 30.58 -1.08 -25.22
N TRP A 455 29.75 -0.40 -24.42
CA TRP A 455 29.69 1.06 -24.43
C TRP A 455 31.11 1.70 -24.31
N PRO A 456 31.43 2.77 -25.09
CA PRO A 456 30.61 3.58 -25.98
C PRO A 456 30.45 3.03 -27.42
N SER A 457 31.01 1.87 -27.71
CA SER A 457 30.87 1.21 -29.01
C SER A 457 29.47 0.54 -29.09
N LYS A 458 29.09 0.19 -30.32
CA LYS A 458 27.89 -0.59 -30.56
C LYS A 458 28.06 -2.01 -30.00
N GLY A 459 27.14 -2.45 -29.15
CA GLY A 459 26.99 -3.84 -28.70
C GLY A 459 26.11 -4.68 -29.59
N ASP A 460 25.90 -5.94 -29.24
CA ASP A 460 24.91 -6.84 -29.84
C ASP A 460 23.53 -6.70 -29.17
N TYR A 461 23.47 -5.97 -28.08
CA TYR A 461 22.23 -5.66 -27.33
C TYR A 461 21.46 -6.91 -26.88
N ASP A 462 22.16 -7.95 -26.49
CA ASP A 462 21.54 -9.14 -25.90
C ASP A 462 21.22 -8.95 -24.43
N MET A 463 21.74 -7.87 -23.82
CA MET A 463 21.48 -7.48 -22.44
C MET A 463 21.84 -8.56 -21.43
N ASN A 464 22.88 -9.35 -21.70
CA ASN A 464 23.26 -10.49 -20.87
C ASN A 464 24.68 -10.41 -20.32
N ASP A 465 25.49 -9.40 -20.69
CA ASP A 465 26.86 -9.23 -20.23
C ASP A 465 26.96 -9.22 -18.69
N MET A 466 26.01 -8.59 -18.02
CA MET A 466 25.85 -8.71 -16.57
C MET A 466 24.38 -8.58 -16.16
N ILE A 467 23.84 -9.61 -15.53
CA ILE A 467 22.50 -9.60 -14.98
C ILE A 467 22.56 -9.73 -13.46
N VAL A 468 21.93 -8.79 -12.76
CA VAL A 468 21.91 -8.73 -11.29
C VAL A 468 20.46 -8.62 -10.81
N GLU A 469 20.05 -9.53 -9.92
CA GLU A 469 18.83 -9.33 -9.13
C GLU A 469 19.11 -8.33 -8.02
N TYR A 470 18.17 -7.44 -7.78
CA TYR A 470 18.22 -6.51 -6.66
C TYR A 470 16.97 -6.58 -5.79
N LYS A 471 17.15 -6.33 -4.50
CA LYS A 471 16.08 -6.04 -3.53
C LYS A 471 16.54 -4.87 -2.67
N ARG A 472 15.70 -3.85 -2.52
CA ARG A 472 15.90 -2.73 -1.60
C ARG A 472 14.77 -2.67 -0.61
N GLU A 473 15.09 -2.64 0.67
CA GLU A 473 14.15 -2.48 1.78
C GLU A 473 14.41 -1.14 2.48
N ILE A 474 13.40 -0.28 2.52
CA ILE A 474 13.47 1.06 3.13
C ILE A 474 12.65 1.04 4.41
N TYR A 475 13.31 1.16 5.55
CA TYR A 475 12.71 1.15 6.87
C TYR A 475 12.40 2.57 7.34
N LYS A 476 11.18 2.79 7.79
CA LYS A 476 10.67 4.09 8.27
C LYS A 476 10.11 3.96 9.68
N SER A 477 10.32 4.97 10.50
CA SER A 477 9.57 5.14 11.74
C SER A 477 8.09 5.40 11.44
N VAL A 478 7.18 4.69 12.09
CA VAL A 478 5.73 4.97 11.97
C VAL A 478 5.42 6.36 12.50
N LEU A 479 6.07 6.76 13.59
CA LEU A 479 5.83 8.05 14.27
C LEU A 479 6.18 9.25 13.38
N THR A 480 7.37 9.23 12.77
CA THR A 480 7.90 10.36 11.99
C THR A 480 7.66 10.23 10.49
N SER A 481 7.33 9.04 10.01
CA SER A 481 7.31 8.65 8.58
C SER A 481 8.66 8.88 7.87
N LYS A 482 9.75 8.97 8.64
CA LYS A 482 11.10 9.21 8.12
C LYS A 482 11.90 7.91 8.03
N VAL A 483 12.82 7.87 7.05
CA VAL A 483 13.71 6.75 6.85
C VAL A 483 14.73 6.66 7.99
N VAL A 484 14.86 5.48 8.55
CA VAL A 484 15.82 5.15 9.62
C VAL A 484 16.96 4.27 9.10
N LYS A 485 16.66 3.39 8.13
CA LYS A 485 17.62 2.42 7.60
C LYS A 485 17.21 1.99 6.18
N VAL A 486 18.19 1.63 5.35
CA VAL A 486 17.98 0.97 4.06
C VAL A 486 18.82 -0.30 4.02
N ILE A 487 18.24 -1.37 3.48
CA ILE A 487 18.95 -2.63 3.26
C ILE A 487 18.82 -2.96 1.76
N ASP A 488 19.97 -3.06 1.09
CA ASP A 488 20.06 -3.49 -0.30
C ASP A 488 20.63 -4.90 -0.39
N THR A 489 20.01 -5.73 -1.21
CA THR A 489 20.51 -7.06 -1.54
C THR A 489 20.69 -7.17 -3.03
N PHE A 490 21.87 -7.62 -3.46
CA PHE A 490 22.20 -7.86 -4.87
C PHE A 490 22.70 -9.30 -5.05
N VAL A 491 22.24 -9.94 -6.13
CA VAL A 491 22.67 -11.28 -6.50
C VAL A 491 22.99 -11.29 -8.00
N PRO A 492 24.26 -11.30 -8.42
CA PRO A 492 24.63 -11.51 -9.82
C PRO A 492 24.17 -12.89 -10.28
N LYS A 493 23.44 -12.96 -11.38
CA LYS A 493 22.81 -14.19 -11.88
C LYS A 493 23.41 -14.71 -13.16
N HIS A 494 23.92 -13.82 -14.00
CA HIS A 494 24.48 -14.17 -15.30
C HIS A 494 25.68 -13.30 -15.65
N ASP A 495 26.61 -13.89 -16.41
CA ASP A 495 27.83 -13.32 -16.93
C ASP A 495 28.04 -13.81 -18.36
N GLY A 496 27.57 -13.04 -19.34
CA GLY A 496 27.81 -13.25 -20.76
C GLY A 496 29.10 -12.58 -21.26
N ALA A 497 29.68 -11.69 -20.44
CA ALA A 497 30.81 -10.85 -20.85
C ALA A 497 32.12 -11.61 -21.06
N ASN A 498 32.85 -11.17 -22.06
CA ASN A 498 34.25 -11.60 -22.25
C ASN A 498 35.23 -10.82 -21.35
N TRP A 499 34.89 -9.61 -20.94
CA TRP A 499 35.71 -8.77 -20.07
C TRP A 499 35.43 -9.04 -18.60
N GLN A 500 36.40 -8.65 -17.76
CA GLN A 500 36.19 -8.68 -16.31
C GLN A 500 35.52 -7.38 -15.86
N ASN A 501 34.25 -7.42 -15.60
CA ASN A 501 33.48 -6.27 -15.19
C ASN A 501 33.26 -6.24 -13.67
N GLY A 502 33.16 -5.02 -13.12
CA GLY A 502 32.75 -4.76 -11.75
C GLY A 502 31.30 -4.28 -11.68
N PHE A 503 30.73 -4.30 -10.49
CA PHE A 503 29.39 -3.77 -10.24
C PHE A 503 29.35 -2.94 -8.97
N GLY A 504 28.65 -1.83 -9.06
CA GLY A 504 28.38 -0.94 -7.94
C GLY A 504 27.15 -0.09 -8.15
N TYR A 505 26.85 0.73 -7.15
CA TYR A 505 25.79 1.71 -7.25
C TYR A 505 26.08 2.95 -6.41
N GLN A 506 25.45 4.06 -6.76
CA GLN A 506 25.59 5.33 -6.08
C GLN A 506 24.24 5.82 -5.52
N LEU A 507 24.26 6.40 -4.33
CA LEU A 507 23.10 7.10 -3.72
C LEU A 507 23.10 8.55 -4.21
N THR A 508 22.73 8.75 -5.47
CA THR A 508 22.77 10.06 -6.11
C THR A 508 21.81 11.04 -5.43
N GLY A 509 22.30 12.20 -5.03
CA GLY A 509 21.51 13.23 -4.33
C GLY A 509 21.50 13.11 -2.81
N ILE A 510 22.12 12.08 -2.24
CA ILE A 510 22.32 11.92 -0.79
C ILE A 510 23.74 12.35 -0.46
N ALA A 511 23.91 13.30 0.45
CA ALA A 511 25.26 13.74 0.83
C ALA A 511 25.98 12.66 1.66
N ASN A 512 27.30 12.55 1.54
CA ASN A 512 28.10 11.62 2.33
C ASN A 512 27.90 11.80 3.84
N SER A 513 27.67 13.04 4.31
CA SER A 513 27.39 13.37 5.73
C SER A 513 26.02 12.90 6.22
N ASP A 514 25.08 12.56 5.33
CA ASP A 514 23.76 12.08 5.68
C ASP A 514 23.73 10.58 5.96
N ILE A 515 24.79 9.89 5.60
CA ILE A 515 24.96 8.47 5.88
C ILE A 515 25.94 8.28 7.04
N LYS A 516 25.42 7.71 8.13
CA LYS A 516 26.19 7.42 9.35
C LYS A 516 27.19 6.30 9.12
N LYS A 517 26.75 5.20 8.50
CA LYS A 517 27.55 4.00 8.28
C LYS A 517 26.97 3.19 7.12
N ILE A 518 27.85 2.55 6.38
CA ILE A 518 27.50 1.51 5.41
C ILE A 518 28.22 0.22 5.83
N THR A 519 27.49 -0.89 5.84
CA THR A 519 28.04 -2.21 6.12
C THR A 519 27.76 -3.11 4.93
N VAL A 520 28.79 -3.76 4.39
CA VAL A 520 28.68 -4.69 3.25
C VAL A 520 28.98 -6.10 3.73
N GLU A 521 28.04 -6.99 3.55
CA GLU A 521 28.18 -8.44 3.75
C GLU A 521 28.25 -9.10 2.37
N SER A 522 29.42 -9.65 2.00
CA SER A 522 29.70 -10.08 0.64
C SER A 522 30.23 -11.52 0.53
N GLY A 523 30.20 -12.27 1.64
CA GLY A 523 30.79 -13.61 1.68
C GLY A 523 32.30 -13.66 1.42
N GLY A 524 33.00 -12.56 1.74
CA GLY A 524 34.48 -12.45 1.62
C GLY A 524 34.96 -11.82 0.30
N ILE A 525 34.07 -11.39 -0.59
CA ILE A 525 34.44 -10.62 -1.79
C ILE A 525 34.53 -9.14 -1.40
N VAL A 526 35.66 -8.53 -1.70
CA VAL A 526 35.94 -7.11 -1.42
C VAL A 526 36.48 -6.46 -2.69
N SER A 527 35.87 -5.35 -3.09
CA SER A 527 36.34 -4.56 -4.20
C SER A 527 37.62 -3.79 -3.82
N GLN A 528 38.63 -3.80 -4.71
CA GLN A 528 39.83 -2.98 -4.56
C GLN A 528 39.53 -1.47 -4.55
N PHE A 529 38.44 -1.04 -5.23
CA PHE A 529 38.07 0.37 -5.35
C PHE A 529 37.48 0.95 -4.06
N MET A 530 37.10 0.10 -3.11
CA MET A 530 36.62 0.53 -1.79
C MET A 530 37.75 0.92 -0.83
N GLU A 531 39.02 0.54 -1.13
CA GLU A 531 40.23 0.86 -0.33
C GLU A 531 40.06 0.55 1.18
N GLY A 532 39.26 -0.47 1.51
CA GLY A 532 38.97 -0.86 2.89
C GLY A 532 38.04 0.11 3.63
N GLN A 533 37.40 1.04 2.93
CA GLN A 533 36.38 1.96 3.48
C GLN A 533 34.98 1.42 3.30
N ASP A 534 34.00 2.06 3.94
CA ASP A 534 32.59 1.70 3.85
C ASP A 534 31.93 2.21 2.54
N ARG A 535 32.60 3.12 1.80
CA ARG A 535 32.20 3.67 0.51
C ARG A 535 33.44 4.04 -0.30
N GLU A 536 33.29 4.11 -1.62
CA GLU A 536 34.41 4.46 -2.53
C GLU A 536 34.90 5.89 -2.25
N PRO A 537 36.20 6.10 -1.99
CA PRO A 537 36.74 7.41 -1.70
C PRO A 537 36.72 8.33 -2.92
N GLY A 538 36.62 9.65 -2.67
CA GLY A 538 36.67 10.67 -3.71
C GLY A 538 35.40 10.80 -4.57
N GLN A 539 34.29 10.20 -4.14
CA GLN A 539 33.00 10.34 -4.78
C GLN A 539 32.19 11.51 -4.20
N ASN A 540 31.41 12.20 -5.04
CA ASN A 540 30.50 13.26 -4.60
C ASN A 540 29.35 12.75 -3.74
N TYR A 541 28.90 11.53 -4.02
CA TYR A 541 27.82 10.86 -3.31
C TYR A 541 28.27 9.49 -2.81
N PRO A 542 27.64 8.93 -1.77
CA PRO A 542 27.95 7.59 -1.29
C PRO A 542 27.88 6.58 -2.45
N THR A 543 29.00 5.96 -2.76
CA THR A 543 29.17 5.01 -3.85
C THR A 543 29.73 3.71 -3.28
N ILE A 544 29.08 2.60 -3.59
CA ILE A 544 29.42 1.28 -3.07
C ILE A 544 29.77 0.37 -4.25
N ILE A 545 31.00 -0.13 -4.29
CA ILE A 545 31.42 -1.12 -5.28
C ILE A 545 31.40 -2.49 -4.61
N LEU A 546 30.59 -3.39 -5.14
CA LEU A 546 30.35 -4.69 -4.54
C LEU A 546 31.39 -5.73 -4.94
N PHE A 547 31.81 -5.70 -6.21
CA PHE A 547 32.83 -6.59 -6.75
C PHE A 547 33.48 -5.99 -7.99
N ASP A 548 34.70 -6.49 -8.31
CA ASP A 548 35.49 -6.10 -9.48
C ASP A 548 35.55 -7.24 -10.50
N ASN A 549 34.96 -8.39 -10.21
CA ASN A 549 34.98 -9.58 -11.05
C ASN A 549 33.65 -10.32 -10.94
N GLN A 550 32.82 -10.16 -11.97
CA GLN A 550 31.50 -10.79 -12.02
C GLN A 550 31.56 -12.32 -11.95
N LYS A 551 32.57 -12.96 -12.58
CA LYS A 551 32.72 -14.43 -12.57
C LYS A 551 32.88 -14.99 -11.15
N ALA A 552 33.59 -14.25 -10.30
CA ALA A 552 33.78 -14.63 -8.90
C ALA A 552 32.51 -14.33 -8.05
N ALA A 553 31.65 -13.43 -8.52
CA ALA A 553 30.46 -12.95 -7.81
C ALA A 553 29.16 -13.71 -8.15
N ILE A 554 29.12 -14.50 -9.22
CA ILE A 554 27.90 -15.22 -9.66
C ILE A 554 27.31 -16.04 -8.52
N ASN A 555 25.99 -15.87 -8.32
CA ASN A 555 25.18 -16.50 -7.28
C ASN A 555 25.65 -16.22 -5.83
N LYS A 556 26.51 -15.22 -5.63
CA LYS A 556 26.81 -14.70 -4.28
C LYS A 556 25.83 -13.61 -3.90
N THR A 557 25.47 -13.60 -2.62
CA THR A 557 24.60 -12.56 -2.09
C THR A 557 25.45 -11.46 -1.48
N PHE A 558 25.16 -10.22 -1.87
CA PHE A 558 25.74 -9.00 -1.32
C PHE A 558 24.65 -8.24 -0.60
N THR A 559 24.78 -8.08 0.72
CA THR A 559 23.85 -7.30 1.53
C THR A 559 24.51 -6.02 2.00
N VAL A 560 23.88 -4.88 1.71
CA VAL A 560 24.38 -3.56 2.08
C VAL A 560 23.41 -2.92 3.04
N THR A 561 23.82 -2.70 4.29
CA THR A 561 23.03 -1.97 5.28
C THR A 561 23.51 -0.53 5.34
N ILE A 562 22.60 0.42 5.18
CA ILE A 562 22.84 1.85 5.17
C ILE A 562 22.11 2.48 6.35
N ASP A 563 22.86 2.96 7.33
CA ASP A 563 22.34 3.69 8.47
C ASP A 563 22.34 5.19 8.15
N VAL A 564 21.15 5.83 8.19
CA VAL A 564 21.07 7.28 8.00
C VAL A 564 21.51 8.03 9.26
N ALA A 565 22.14 9.21 9.07
CA ALA A 565 22.65 9.97 10.19
C ALA A 565 21.54 10.67 11.00
N GLN A 566 20.43 11.01 10.38
CA GLN A 566 19.29 11.70 10.97
C GLN A 566 17.97 11.28 10.30
N GLU A 567 16.92 11.14 11.08
CA GLU A 567 15.56 10.82 10.60
C GLU A 567 14.90 12.04 9.93
N ARG A 568 15.43 12.50 8.80
CA ARG A 568 14.93 13.66 8.06
C ARG A 568 14.40 13.36 6.68
N PHE A 569 14.80 12.25 6.09
CA PHE A 569 14.43 11.89 4.74
C PHE A 569 13.06 11.23 4.66
N THR A 570 12.27 11.60 3.67
CA THR A 570 11.13 10.81 3.23
C THR A 570 11.61 9.59 2.45
N GLU A 571 10.74 8.60 2.28
CA GLU A 571 11.05 7.38 1.53
C GLU A 571 11.51 7.66 0.09
N THR A 572 10.92 8.68 -0.54
CA THR A 572 11.24 9.09 -1.91
C THR A 572 12.71 9.39 -2.14
N ALA A 573 13.44 9.82 -1.09
CA ALA A 573 14.89 10.07 -1.17
C ALA A 573 15.70 8.79 -1.44
N PHE A 574 15.16 7.61 -1.10
CA PHE A 574 15.83 6.32 -1.27
C PHE A 574 15.08 5.37 -2.22
N THR A 575 13.89 5.74 -2.70
CA THR A 575 13.08 4.89 -3.59
C THR A 575 13.80 4.67 -4.92
N PRO A 576 14.06 3.40 -5.33
CA PRO A 576 14.80 3.13 -6.55
C PRO A 576 13.97 3.45 -7.79
N PHE A 577 14.61 3.98 -8.84
CA PHE A 577 14.01 4.23 -10.16
C PHE A 577 12.74 5.10 -10.13
N PHE A 578 12.66 5.97 -9.13
CA PHE A 578 11.54 6.88 -8.95
C PHE A 578 11.69 8.07 -9.89
N ASN A 579 10.87 8.12 -10.94
CA ASN A 579 10.86 9.19 -11.93
C ASN A 579 9.66 10.10 -11.69
N ASN A 580 9.84 11.15 -10.90
CA ASN A 580 8.81 12.17 -10.71
C ASN A 580 9.38 13.56 -10.98
N LYS A 581 8.87 14.23 -12.01
CA LYS A 581 9.27 15.59 -12.40
C LYS A 581 9.09 16.64 -11.29
N PHE A 582 8.18 16.42 -10.34
CA PHE A 582 7.93 17.34 -9.22
C PHE A 582 9.02 17.30 -8.13
N TRP A 583 9.82 16.23 -8.06
CA TRP A 583 10.86 16.05 -7.02
C TRP A 583 12.26 16.46 -7.45
N GLU A 584 12.47 16.81 -8.71
CA GLU A 584 13.78 17.20 -9.26
C GLU A 584 14.43 18.39 -8.53
N GLN A 585 13.62 19.19 -7.81
CA GLN A 585 14.13 20.32 -7.02
C GLN A 585 14.61 19.92 -5.60
N THR A 586 14.18 18.78 -5.06
CA THR A 586 14.43 18.40 -3.67
C THR A 586 15.31 17.16 -3.54
N TYR A 587 15.11 16.16 -4.39
CA TYR A 587 15.86 14.91 -4.42
C TYR A 587 16.21 14.53 -5.86
N SER A 588 17.31 13.79 -6.02
CA SER A 588 17.64 13.23 -7.33
C SER A 588 16.62 12.18 -7.75
N LYS A 589 16.20 12.22 -9.02
CA LYS A 589 15.40 11.16 -9.64
C LYS A 589 16.16 9.83 -9.81
N PHE A 590 17.46 9.81 -9.55
CA PHE A 590 18.35 8.67 -9.70
C PHE A 590 18.86 8.16 -8.35
N ASN A 591 18.02 8.12 -7.34
CA ASN A 591 18.40 7.83 -5.95
C ASN A 591 19.12 6.49 -5.74
N MET A 592 18.85 5.52 -6.58
CA MET A 592 19.66 4.31 -6.71
C MET A 592 20.17 4.25 -8.15
N ASN A 593 21.44 4.52 -8.33
CA ASN A 593 22.10 4.60 -9.63
C ASN A 593 23.08 3.42 -9.79
N PRO A 594 22.62 2.25 -10.27
CA PRO A 594 23.46 1.09 -10.47
C PRO A 594 24.27 1.22 -11.75
N PHE A 595 25.48 0.64 -11.77
CA PHE A 595 26.36 0.65 -12.91
C PHE A 595 27.33 -0.54 -12.91
N ILE A 596 27.83 -0.85 -14.08
CA ILE A 596 28.98 -1.73 -14.24
C ILE A 596 30.24 -0.91 -14.48
N ILE A 597 31.38 -1.43 -14.00
CA ILE A 597 32.70 -0.92 -14.31
C ILE A 597 33.24 -1.82 -15.43
N ILE A 598 33.36 -1.29 -16.65
CA ILE A 598 33.75 -2.04 -17.81
C ILE A 598 35.30 -2.30 -17.74
N SER A 599 35.69 -3.56 -17.85
CA SER A 599 37.10 -3.98 -17.73
C SER A 599 37.75 -3.52 -16.41
N ALA A 600 37.08 -3.79 -15.28
CA ALA A 600 37.49 -3.35 -13.93
C ALA A 600 38.91 -3.77 -13.53
N ASN A 601 39.49 -4.79 -14.17
CA ASN A 601 40.89 -5.20 -14.01
C ASN A 601 41.88 -4.25 -14.66
N THR A 602 41.44 -3.33 -15.53
CA THR A 602 42.28 -2.36 -16.21
C THR A 602 42.18 -0.94 -15.65
N GLY A 603 41.06 -0.61 -15.00
CA GLY A 603 40.84 0.72 -14.46
C GLY A 603 39.45 0.90 -13.83
N ARG A 604 39.20 2.12 -13.33
CA ARG A 604 37.96 2.52 -12.67
C ARG A 604 37.17 3.56 -13.47
N ASP A 605 37.68 4.01 -14.57
CA ASP A 605 37.24 5.22 -15.26
C ASP A 605 36.27 4.98 -16.42
N LYS A 606 35.82 3.73 -16.63
CA LYS A 606 34.85 3.40 -17.69
C LYS A 606 33.64 2.71 -17.08
N GLU A 607 32.47 3.35 -17.17
CA GLU A 607 31.20 2.90 -16.57
C GLU A 607 30.13 2.78 -17.65
N ALA A 608 29.19 1.84 -17.45
CA ALA A 608 27.90 1.83 -18.14
C ALA A 608 26.76 1.85 -17.14
N HIS A 609 25.83 2.76 -17.35
CA HIS A 609 24.65 2.98 -16.51
C HIS A 609 23.37 2.73 -17.31
N ILE A 610 22.23 2.72 -16.61
CA ILE A 610 20.92 2.81 -17.24
C ILE A 610 20.83 4.15 -17.99
N VAL A 611 20.18 4.16 -19.13
CA VAL A 611 20.00 5.35 -19.96
C VAL A 611 19.48 6.55 -19.16
N LYS A 612 20.09 7.71 -19.37
CA LYS A 612 19.85 9.00 -18.65
C LYS A 612 20.38 9.06 -17.21
N PHE A 613 20.87 7.97 -16.63
CA PHE A 613 21.46 8.01 -15.28
C PHE A 613 22.84 8.69 -15.34
N PRO A 614 23.18 9.56 -14.37
CA PRO A 614 24.45 10.28 -14.40
C PRO A 614 25.62 9.35 -14.07
N PRO A 615 26.80 9.59 -14.66
CA PRO A 615 28.02 8.88 -14.29
C PRO A 615 28.48 9.26 -12.88
N THR A 616 29.37 8.43 -12.30
CA THR A 616 30.03 8.78 -11.04
C THR A 616 31.17 9.79 -11.26
N SER A 617 31.74 10.35 -10.17
CA SER A 617 32.86 11.29 -10.24
C SER A 617 34.16 10.67 -10.76
N LYS A 618 34.21 9.34 -10.88
CA LYS A 618 35.39 8.61 -11.37
C LYS A 618 35.33 8.33 -12.87
N MET A 619 34.18 8.56 -13.51
CA MET A 619 34.01 8.35 -14.95
C MET A 619 34.89 9.29 -15.78
N ASN A 620 35.51 8.76 -16.81
CA ASN A 620 36.27 9.55 -17.79
C ASN A 620 35.33 10.06 -18.89
N PHE A 621 34.99 11.33 -18.82
CA PHE A 621 34.04 11.99 -19.72
C PHE A 621 34.47 11.98 -21.20
N SER A 622 35.73 11.67 -21.52
CA SER A 622 36.18 11.61 -22.92
C SER A 622 35.60 10.45 -23.72
N TYR A 623 34.94 9.49 -23.06
CA TYR A 623 34.21 8.41 -23.73
C TYR A 623 32.86 8.87 -24.29
N PHE A 624 32.23 9.88 -23.71
CA PHE A 624 30.95 10.39 -24.21
C PHE A 624 31.11 11.03 -25.59
N GLY A 625 30.13 10.83 -26.45
CA GLY A 625 30.11 11.31 -27.84
C GLY A 625 31.10 10.54 -28.76
N THR A 626 31.55 9.35 -28.34
CA THR A 626 32.43 8.50 -29.17
C THR A 626 31.72 7.19 -29.54
N GLY A 627 32.19 6.52 -30.62
CA GLY A 627 31.58 5.28 -31.08
C GLY A 627 30.11 5.45 -31.51
N SER A 628 29.19 4.74 -30.89
CA SER A 628 27.76 4.85 -31.10
C SER A 628 27.05 5.76 -30.07
N ASP A 629 27.81 6.22 -29.07
CA ASP A 629 27.27 7.09 -28.02
C ASP A 629 26.99 8.51 -28.56
N VAL A 630 25.80 9.03 -28.25
CA VAL A 630 25.38 10.39 -28.61
C VAL A 630 24.98 11.20 -27.37
N SER A 631 25.54 10.84 -26.23
CA SER A 631 25.36 11.55 -24.97
C SER A 631 25.83 13.00 -25.04
N ARG A 632 25.15 13.86 -24.31
CA ARG A 632 25.48 15.29 -24.15
C ARG A 632 25.57 15.63 -22.67
N PRO A 633 26.72 15.38 -22.03
CA PRO A 633 26.89 15.60 -20.59
C PRO A 633 26.55 17.03 -20.13
N ASP A 634 26.84 18.04 -20.96
CA ASP A 634 26.55 19.45 -20.68
C ASP A 634 25.06 19.73 -20.58
N GLU A 635 24.22 18.90 -21.18
CA GLU A 635 22.75 18.94 -21.09
C GLU A 635 22.19 17.94 -20.06
N GLY A 636 23.05 17.20 -19.36
CA GLY A 636 22.63 16.14 -18.42
C GLY A 636 22.06 14.89 -19.11
N LEU A 637 22.38 14.68 -20.38
CA LEU A 637 21.95 13.52 -21.16
C LEU A 637 23.09 12.51 -21.26
N TYR A 638 22.92 11.35 -20.63
CA TYR A 638 23.96 10.33 -20.49
C TYR A 638 23.49 8.96 -21.00
N TYR A 639 24.43 8.18 -21.51
CA TYR A 639 24.28 6.78 -21.94
C TYR A 639 23.16 6.56 -22.97
N VAL A 640 23.03 7.51 -23.88
CA VAL A 640 22.16 7.40 -25.06
C VAL A 640 22.99 7.09 -26.29
N ASN A 641 22.45 6.28 -27.17
CA ASN A 641 23.11 5.92 -28.43
C ASN A 641 22.23 6.24 -29.63
N ASN A 642 22.85 6.23 -30.83
CA ASN A 642 22.20 6.59 -32.09
C ASN A 642 21.10 5.60 -32.52
N GLU A 643 21.07 4.40 -31.93
CA GLU A 643 20.05 3.37 -32.20
C GLU A 643 18.91 3.39 -31.19
N ASN A 644 19.01 4.23 -30.15
CA ASN A 644 18.06 4.30 -29.03
C ASN A 644 17.87 2.92 -28.35
N MET A 645 18.96 2.18 -28.16
CA MET A 645 19.01 0.90 -27.45
C MET A 645 19.56 1.08 -26.04
N PRO A 646 19.21 0.22 -25.09
CA PRO A 646 19.68 0.35 -23.71
C PRO A 646 21.17 0.00 -23.55
N THR A 647 21.89 0.75 -22.70
CA THR A 647 23.16 0.35 -22.10
C THR A 647 22.94 -0.37 -20.78
N GLY A 648 21.81 -0.12 -20.15
CA GLY A 648 21.33 -0.78 -18.95
C GLY A 648 19.80 -0.77 -18.94
N LEU A 649 19.23 -1.83 -18.42
CA LEU A 649 17.79 -2.11 -18.38
C LEU A 649 17.37 -2.47 -16.95
N GLN A 650 16.24 -1.94 -16.49
CA GLN A 650 15.66 -2.30 -15.19
C GLN A 650 14.25 -2.85 -15.38
N ILE A 651 13.97 -4.00 -14.77
CA ILE A 651 12.66 -4.65 -14.79
C ILE A 651 12.18 -4.86 -13.35
N SER A 652 11.11 -4.17 -12.97
CA SER A 652 10.54 -4.22 -11.61
C SER A 652 9.72 -5.47 -11.36
N GLY A 653 9.76 -5.96 -10.13
CA GLY A 653 8.82 -6.94 -9.59
C GLY A 653 9.04 -8.38 -10.02
N ILE A 654 10.11 -8.67 -10.77
CA ILE A 654 10.42 -10.01 -11.27
C ILE A 654 11.80 -10.47 -10.82
N SER A 655 12.09 -11.75 -11.00
CA SER A 655 13.38 -12.40 -10.77
C SER A 655 13.92 -13.00 -12.06
N VAL A 656 15.20 -13.31 -12.09
CA VAL A 656 15.83 -14.10 -13.14
C VAL A 656 15.49 -15.58 -12.93
N GLY A 657 15.10 -16.27 -13.98
CA GLY A 657 14.74 -17.68 -13.85
C GLY A 657 14.54 -18.36 -15.20
N THR A 658 13.83 -19.46 -15.18
CA THR A 658 13.56 -20.27 -16.37
C THR A 658 12.07 -20.41 -16.68
N LYS A 659 11.21 -19.82 -15.83
CA LYS A 659 9.78 -19.96 -15.95
C LYS A 659 9.17 -18.83 -16.79
N ARG A 660 8.74 -19.19 -18.00
CA ARG A 660 8.05 -18.25 -18.90
C ARG A 660 6.83 -17.60 -18.24
N GLY A 661 6.68 -16.31 -18.47
CA GLY A 661 5.52 -15.52 -18.04
C GLY A 661 5.61 -14.96 -16.61
N THR A 662 6.57 -15.45 -15.82
CA THR A 662 6.82 -14.95 -14.45
C THR A 662 8.24 -14.44 -14.25
N ASP A 663 9.23 -15.05 -14.94
CA ASP A 663 10.64 -14.77 -14.77
C ASP A 663 11.20 -14.00 -15.98
N PHE A 664 12.26 -13.25 -15.78
CA PHE A 664 13.10 -12.77 -16.86
C PHE A 664 14.03 -13.92 -17.29
N LEU A 665 13.89 -14.37 -18.52
CA LEU A 665 14.74 -15.40 -19.10
C LEU A 665 15.91 -14.73 -19.82
N VAL A 666 17.12 -15.17 -19.53
CA VAL A 666 18.34 -14.58 -20.11
C VAL A 666 18.38 -14.82 -21.62
N PRO A 667 18.56 -13.78 -22.46
CA PRO A 667 18.79 -13.99 -23.90
C PRO A 667 20.05 -14.83 -24.15
N VAL A 668 20.03 -15.62 -25.21
CA VAL A 668 21.21 -16.38 -25.64
C VAL A 668 22.25 -15.40 -26.20
N GLU A 669 23.51 -15.65 -25.94
CA GLU A 669 24.66 -14.87 -26.39
C GLU A 669 24.55 -14.47 -27.86
N THR A 670 24.84 -13.19 -28.17
CA THR A 670 24.74 -12.54 -29.47
C THR A 670 23.30 -12.46 -30.06
N THR A 671 22.30 -12.70 -29.26
CA THR A 671 20.89 -12.60 -29.66
C THR A 671 20.27 -11.32 -29.11
N SER A 672 20.05 -10.32 -29.95
CA SER A 672 19.49 -9.04 -29.53
C SER A 672 18.19 -9.21 -28.73
N ILE A 673 18.02 -8.37 -27.70
CA ILE A 673 16.78 -8.33 -26.90
C ILE A 673 15.53 -8.10 -27.76
N LEU A 674 15.65 -7.43 -28.91
CA LEU A 674 14.57 -7.27 -29.88
C LEU A 674 14.12 -8.60 -30.49
N GLU A 675 15.04 -9.55 -30.61
CA GLU A 675 14.77 -10.88 -31.11
C GLU A 675 14.33 -11.84 -30.00
N ALA A 676 15.00 -11.78 -28.85
CA ALA A 676 14.67 -12.61 -27.70
C ALA A 676 13.29 -12.26 -27.12
N TYR A 677 12.91 -10.99 -27.21
CA TYR A 677 11.64 -10.46 -26.71
C TYR A 677 10.93 -9.63 -27.78
N PRO A 678 10.14 -10.23 -28.66
CA PRO A 678 9.54 -9.55 -29.84
C PRO A 678 8.69 -8.32 -29.49
N LYS A 679 8.18 -8.23 -28.26
CA LYS A 679 7.37 -7.09 -27.79
C LYS A 679 8.20 -5.94 -27.19
N PHE A 680 9.50 -6.13 -27.02
CA PHE A 680 10.39 -5.12 -26.43
C PHE A 680 10.48 -3.85 -27.26
N GLY A 681 10.60 -3.99 -28.59
CA GLY A 681 10.68 -2.83 -29.50
C GLY A 681 9.46 -1.93 -29.45
N ASP A 682 8.26 -2.52 -29.41
CA ASP A 682 7.00 -1.76 -29.28
C ASP A 682 6.91 -1.06 -27.91
N TRP A 683 7.35 -1.73 -26.85
CA TRP A 683 7.41 -1.13 -25.51
C TRP A 683 8.36 0.07 -25.48
N ALA A 684 9.56 -0.09 -25.98
CA ALA A 684 10.57 0.96 -25.99
C ALA A 684 10.15 2.17 -26.86
N SER A 685 9.66 1.91 -28.08
CA SER A 685 9.23 2.96 -29.02
C SER A 685 7.97 3.71 -28.58
N SER A 686 7.12 3.09 -27.77
CA SER A 686 5.95 3.73 -27.16
C SER A 686 6.24 4.39 -25.80
N PHE A 687 7.50 4.48 -25.37
CA PHE A 687 7.89 5.01 -24.05
C PHE A 687 7.19 4.27 -22.89
N GLY A 688 7.06 2.97 -23.02
CA GLY A 688 6.46 2.10 -22.00
C GLY A 688 4.94 1.98 -22.06
N ALA A 689 4.27 2.68 -22.98
CA ALA A 689 2.80 2.69 -23.07
C ALA A 689 2.22 1.38 -23.66
N SER A 690 2.92 0.77 -24.62
CA SER A 690 2.51 -0.50 -25.26
C SER A 690 3.29 -1.67 -24.65
N ASN A 691 2.65 -2.85 -24.61
CA ASN A 691 3.29 -4.09 -24.17
C ASN A 691 4.03 -3.97 -22.79
N PRO A 692 3.41 -3.45 -21.72
CA PRO A 692 4.07 -3.23 -20.45
C PRO A 692 4.58 -4.51 -19.77
N TYR A 693 4.15 -5.67 -20.25
CA TYR A 693 4.59 -7.01 -19.84
C TYR A 693 5.44 -7.71 -20.91
N TRP A 694 6.23 -6.96 -21.69
CA TRP A 694 7.01 -7.47 -22.80
C TRP A 694 7.85 -8.72 -22.45
N TRP A 695 8.36 -8.83 -21.23
CA TRP A 695 9.16 -9.96 -20.75
C TRP A 695 8.39 -11.28 -20.56
N LYS A 696 7.06 -11.27 -20.58
CA LYS A 696 6.24 -12.48 -20.41
C LYS A 696 6.21 -13.37 -21.65
N ASP A 697 6.55 -12.85 -22.80
CA ASP A 697 6.44 -13.53 -24.09
C ASP A 697 7.77 -13.60 -24.85
N PRO A 698 8.81 -14.26 -24.28
CA PRO A 698 10.08 -14.46 -24.98
C PRO A 698 9.92 -15.47 -26.12
N ASP A 699 10.81 -15.38 -27.11
CA ASP A 699 11.07 -16.47 -28.06
C ASP A 699 11.91 -17.55 -27.35
N ASN A 700 11.32 -18.69 -27.07
CA ASN A 700 11.96 -19.78 -26.33
C ASN A 700 13.24 -20.33 -26.99
N SER A 701 13.41 -20.15 -28.31
CA SER A 701 14.61 -20.58 -29.02
C SER A 701 15.78 -19.60 -28.84
N LYS A 702 15.51 -18.41 -28.27
CA LYS A 702 16.45 -17.29 -28.15
C LYS A 702 16.74 -16.87 -26.71
N VAL A 703 16.22 -17.65 -25.74
CA VAL A 703 16.46 -17.44 -24.31
C VAL A 703 16.88 -18.73 -23.64
N ILE A 704 17.59 -18.61 -22.53
CA ILE A 704 18.03 -19.76 -21.70
C ILE A 704 16.83 -20.25 -20.89
N THR A 705 16.45 -21.53 -21.07
CA THR A 705 15.28 -22.15 -20.45
C THR A 705 15.63 -23.29 -19.49
N GLN A 706 16.93 -23.60 -19.30
CA GLN A 706 17.37 -24.70 -18.42
C GLN A 706 18.47 -24.23 -17.44
#